data_4020cae83fa416b66d0a14886de6e224
#
_entry.id   4020cae83fa416b66d0a14886de6e224
#
_cell.length_a   1.000
_cell.length_b   1.000
_cell.length_c   1.000
_cell.angle_alpha   90.00
_cell.angle_beta   90.00
_cell.angle_gamma   90.00
#
_symmetry.space_group_name_H-M   'P 1'
#
loop_
_entity.id
_entity.type
_entity.pdbx_description
1 polymer ?
#
loop_
_entity_poly.entity_id
_entity_poly.type
_entity_poly.pdbx_seq_one_letter_code
_entity_poly.pdbx_strand_id
1 'polypeptide(L)'
;MLNCKRLVLLLVLWVAASAAAQQPYMPNSFHGLESEGEIPADLKKSLRELYNEDKQRMRDYNDGRLKNRDMVLAVSYNINRLTSNGRILYGDPITKTIERIADTLLKDYPELRGQLRFYTVKSASVNAFATGQGMIFVNLGLVAQVENEAQLAFVIGHEIIHYYRKHTWEEVSRNRQRASSPEQQMQHFLRYHHRSREMENEADSLGLTLFYINSPYDKRVSEGIFDVLQFADQPFGQVEITRQLFDSPYYKLPDSYFLNQVTPVTPRDYYNDTLSTHPDLQSRRKHTSHILQGTQGGEAYVLTTPEQFEQLRLLARMECIRQDLIYGQYTRAYYNCLVLLQQYADNPFLISAKAQALYGLAKQKTYTGTMAVEHYEDFDGEIQQLYHLFGKLKADEASLLATRELWAAHKKLPTDGYIDHMCQDMLQLLYSKHAMNPKDFATTFDTAARHPASDSSSTPDGKYARFKQKQHTASSTFNPKYAFTDLLQEDTTFSRWLNQYMTAANPAKVGPSSDKGVFLFAPGYFVTDLKDGGIKYRKSDHQEELLPTMVAQAAKGNNLTTTDFSDPTLRQHDDAQFYNDFVALNEWTNEFWQTRGAVPKCMSTQPQMDQLIARYGADKLSLNMVANAEYYQKVSALTGIGAMMFGTMLFPLMPLTINFLASNKEMTTTYNYFIDTRSGRVLDKNDNIINYRDSKALVTNSIYSNIYKGMNRRAPIGYMGKRLSVSVNGALDFPLLKLLYFDRISRAVEFRPSLNVEYTLNKTKSLSLWCDYLPTRMWVESNPDELIANMTDLFLTWRHYLNGNTAPLGPYWGFGATLSHVALSTQEQANGSQMALRYLKNHYLIPGLQIEFGRNYIFGNKIVFNYGARYTLTLANPFKPEWDNTNIGTTSRQEMNETRTRRSLYGNIWMTNLFVFSLGVGLLPL
;
A
#
# COMPACT_ATOMS: atom_id res chain seq x y z
N MET A 1 -33.39 -38.57 61.15
CA MET A 1 -33.50 -37.11 61.01
C MET A 1 -32.19 -36.37 60.75
N LEU A 2 -31.01 -36.95 60.98
CA LEU A 2 -29.75 -36.32 60.78
C LEU A 2 -29.30 -36.31 59.30
N ASN A 3 -29.72 -37.26 58.48
CA ASN A 3 -29.26 -37.33 57.05
C ASN A 3 -29.99 -36.36 56.11
N CYS A 4 -31.24 -35.97 56.40
CA CYS A 4 -31.96 -35.01 55.58
C CYS A 4 -31.40 -33.57 55.69
N LYS A 5 -30.97 -33.15 56.88
CA LYS A 5 -30.34 -31.81 57.07
C LYS A 5 -29.00 -31.70 56.40
N ARG A 6 -28.22 -32.78 56.33
CA ARG A 6 -26.93 -32.78 55.57
C ARG A 6 -27.15 -32.74 54.07
N LEU A 7 -28.19 -33.42 53.56
CA LEU A 7 -28.57 -33.43 52.17
C LEU A 7 -29.07 -32.03 51.72
N VAL A 8 -29.89 -31.39 52.55
CA VAL A 8 -30.37 -30.03 52.31
C VAL A 8 -29.22 -29.02 52.40
N LEU A 9 -28.28 -29.16 53.32
CA LEU A 9 -27.11 -28.30 53.45
C LEU A 9 -26.17 -28.49 52.24
N LEU A 10 -25.97 -29.71 51.74
CA LEU A 10 -25.20 -30.00 50.54
C LEU A 10 -25.89 -29.47 49.27
N LEU A 11 -27.21 -29.52 49.17
CA LEU A 11 -27.99 -28.95 48.08
C LEU A 11 -27.95 -27.41 48.12
N VAL A 12 -28.05 -26.78 49.27
CA VAL A 12 -27.93 -25.33 49.44
C VAL A 12 -26.50 -24.86 49.19
N LEU A 13 -25.49 -25.64 49.60
CA LEU A 13 -24.10 -25.39 49.25
C LEU A 13 -23.81 -25.59 47.76
N TRP A 14 -24.47 -26.56 47.12
CA TRP A 14 -24.35 -26.82 45.69
C TRP A 14 -25.05 -25.72 44.85
N VAL A 15 -26.24 -25.27 45.27
CA VAL A 15 -26.97 -24.14 44.68
C VAL A 15 -26.25 -22.84 44.96
N ALA A 16 -25.65 -22.62 46.12
CA ALA A 16 -24.81 -21.47 46.45
C ALA A 16 -23.47 -21.50 45.67
N ALA A 17 -22.87 -22.69 45.47
CA ALA A 17 -21.68 -22.86 44.65
C ALA A 17 -21.98 -22.69 43.14
N SER A 18 -23.17 -23.12 42.66
CA SER A 18 -23.58 -22.86 41.29
C SER A 18 -24.06 -21.41 41.06
N ALA A 19 -24.53 -20.71 42.10
CA ALA A 19 -24.84 -19.28 42.03
C ALA A 19 -23.59 -18.38 42.23
N ALA A 20 -22.51 -18.91 42.83
CA ALA A 20 -21.23 -18.20 42.95
C ALA A 20 -20.31 -18.40 41.74
N ALA A 21 -20.71 -19.19 40.77
CA ALA A 21 -19.86 -19.55 39.64
C ALA A 21 -20.39 -19.02 38.32
N GLN A 22 -20.56 -17.73 38.19
CA GLN A 22 -20.47 -17.01 36.93
C GLN A 22 -20.50 -15.52 37.23
N GLN A 23 -19.40 -15.01 37.77
CA GLN A 23 -19.12 -13.62 37.46
C GLN A 23 -19.03 -13.51 35.92
N PRO A 24 -19.72 -12.54 35.31
CA PRO A 24 -19.59 -12.34 33.86
C PRO A 24 -18.12 -12.24 33.55
N TYR A 25 -17.67 -13.04 32.59
CA TYR A 25 -16.29 -12.98 32.08
C TYR A 25 -16.01 -11.56 31.62
N MET A 26 -15.39 -10.76 32.49
CA MET A 26 -14.86 -9.47 32.17
C MET A 26 -13.50 -9.74 31.56
N PRO A 27 -13.27 -9.50 30.25
CA PRO A 27 -11.91 -9.55 29.72
C PRO A 27 -11.14 -8.35 30.29
N ASN A 28 -10.52 -8.56 31.46
CA ASN A 28 -9.65 -7.56 32.10
C ASN A 28 -8.43 -7.21 31.24
N SER A 29 -8.19 -7.96 30.15
CA SER A 29 -7.08 -7.76 29.21
C SER A 29 -7.56 -8.08 27.78
N PHE A 30 -8.43 -7.22 27.21
CA PHE A 30 -8.81 -7.37 25.81
C PHE A 30 -7.71 -6.84 24.90
N HIS A 31 -7.13 -7.69 24.06
CA HIS A 31 -6.06 -7.36 23.12
C HIS A 31 -6.48 -7.46 21.65
N GLY A 32 -7.73 -7.75 21.37
CA GLY A 32 -8.31 -7.97 20.06
C GLY A 32 -8.80 -9.41 19.87
N LEU A 33 -9.69 -9.61 18.91
CA LEU A 33 -10.15 -10.94 18.53
C LEU A 33 -9.13 -11.63 17.63
N GLU A 34 -8.86 -12.89 17.90
CA GLU A 34 -7.93 -13.74 17.14
C GLU A 34 -8.67 -14.94 16.55
N SER A 35 -8.18 -15.41 15.41
CA SER A 35 -8.66 -16.63 14.77
C SER A 35 -8.08 -17.87 15.47
N GLU A 36 -8.83 -18.98 15.45
CA GLU A 36 -8.42 -20.24 16.06
C GLU A 36 -8.53 -21.42 15.07
N GLY A 37 -7.68 -22.42 15.24
CA GLY A 37 -7.68 -23.63 14.41
C GLY A 37 -6.78 -23.51 13.16
N GLU A 38 -7.12 -24.27 12.12
CA GLU A 38 -6.39 -24.25 10.84
C GLU A 38 -6.88 -23.11 9.94
N ILE A 39 -5.97 -22.52 9.17
CA ILE A 39 -6.34 -21.50 8.18
C ILE A 39 -7.28 -22.14 7.14
N PRO A 40 -8.50 -21.62 6.95
CA PRO A 40 -9.44 -22.15 5.97
C PRO A 40 -8.87 -22.13 4.54
N ALA A 41 -9.19 -23.15 3.76
CA ALA A 41 -8.75 -23.27 2.37
C ALA A 41 -9.17 -22.06 1.51
N ASP A 42 -10.30 -21.42 1.82
CA ASP A 42 -10.76 -20.22 1.11
C ASP A 42 -9.80 -19.02 1.24
N LEU A 43 -9.12 -18.89 2.40
CA LEU A 43 -8.16 -17.82 2.66
C LEU A 43 -6.79 -18.08 2.00
N LYS A 44 -6.57 -19.32 1.53
CA LYS A 44 -5.32 -19.75 0.87
C LYS A 44 -5.41 -19.77 -0.65
N LYS A 45 -6.59 -19.48 -1.23
CA LYS A 45 -6.77 -19.47 -2.69
C LYS A 45 -6.12 -18.26 -3.36
N SER A 46 -5.38 -18.53 -4.42
CA SER A 46 -4.90 -17.48 -5.33
C SER A 46 -6.04 -16.91 -6.18
N LEU A 47 -5.85 -15.69 -6.71
CA LEU A 47 -6.78 -15.12 -7.68
C LEU A 47 -7.03 -16.05 -8.87
N ARG A 48 -5.99 -16.74 -9.33
CA ARG A 48 -6.10 -17.68 -10.46
C ARG A 48 -7.05 -18.85 -10.15
N GLU A 49 -6.95 -19.42 -8.95
CA GLU A 49 -7.82 -20.52 -8.51
C GLU A 49 -9.26 -20.03 -8.36
N LEU A 50 -9.48 -18.94 -7.62
CA LEU A 50 -10.81 -18.33 -7.47
C LEU A 50 -11.45 -18.01 -8.82
N TYR A 51 -10.72 -17.36 -9.72
CA TYR A 51 -11.24 -17.04 -11.05
C TYR A 51 -11.59 -18.28 -11.88
N ASN A 52 -10.81 -19.36 -11.82
CA ASN A 52 -11.13 -20.58 -12.55
C ASN A 52 -12.40 -21.24 -12.02
N GLU A 53 -12.57 -21.28 -10.69
CA GLU A 53 -13.79 -21.78 -10.05
C GLU A 53 -15.00 -20.91 -10.42
N ASP A 54 -14.90 -19.59 -10.33
CA ASP A 54 -15.99 -18.65 -10.63
C ASP A 54 -16.39 -18.67 -12.10
N LYS A 55 -15.41 -18.82 -12.97
CA LYS A 55 -15.66 -19.03 -14.40
C LYS A 55 -16.47 -20.28 -14.67
N GLN A 56 -16.22 -21.36 -13.93
CA GLN A 56 -17.01 -22.60 -14.06
C GLN A 56 -18.42 -22.39 -13.51
N ARG A 57 -18.57 -21.80 -12.30
CA ARG A 57 -19.86 -21.46 -11.69
C ARG A 57 -20.73 -20.58 -12.61
N MET A 58 -20.11 -19.58 -13.28
CA MET A 58 -20.83 -18.73 -14.24
C MET A 58 -21.29 -19.52 -15.46
N ARG A 59 -20.51 -20.50 -15.95
CA ARG A 59 -20.92 -21.38 -17.04
C ARG A 59 -22.09 -22.26 -16.62
N ASP A 60 -22.03 -22.86 -15.44
CA ASP A 60 -23.09 -23.71 -14.89
C ASP A 60 -24.38 -22.90 -14.69
N TYR A 61 -24.27 -21.62 -14.32
CA TYR A 61 -25.41 -20.70 -14.22
C TYR A 61 -26.02 -20.33 -15.59
N ASN A 62 -25.23 -20.24 -16.66
CA ASN A 62 -25.66 -19.76 -17.98
C ASN A 62 -25.59 -20.85 -19.08
N ASP A 63 -26.00 -22.08 -18.77
CA ASP A 63 -26.10 -23.21 -19.76
C ASP A 63 -24.81 -23.42 -20.57
N GLY A 64 -23.66 -23.44 -19.88
CA GLY A 64 -22.34 -23.62 -20.48
C GLY A 64 -21.70 -22.38 -21.07
N ARG A 65 -22.34 -21.21 -21.05
CA ARG A 65 -21.83 -19.98 -21.64
C ARG A 65 -21.17 -19.09 -20.58
N LEU A 66 -19.96 -18.64 -20.86
CA LEU A 66 -19.27 -17.63 -20.03
C LEU A 66 -19.72 -16.23 -20.46
N LYS A 67 -20.57 -15.59 -19.65
CA LYS A 67 -20.96 -14.19 -19.81
C LYS A 67 -20.13 -13.29 -18.91
N ASN A 68 -19.92 -12.04 -19.31
CA ASN A 68 -19.29 -10.98 -18.52
C ASN A 68 -17.94 -11.39 -17.87
N ARG A 69 -17.03 -11.93 -18.68
CA ARG A 69 -15.73 -12.45 -18.24
C ARG A 69 -14.95 -11.48 -17.37
N ASP A 70 -14.95 -10.20 -17.73
CA ASP A 70 -14.21 -9.16 -17.00
C ASP A 70 -14.85 -8.90 -15.63
N MET A 71 -16.17 -8.99 -15.54
CA MET A 71 -16.91 -8.86 -14.30
C MET A 71 -16.65 -10.07 -13.35
N VAL A 72 -16.64 -11.29 -13.89
CA VAL A 72 -16.27 -12.50 -13.13
C VAL A 72 -14.86 -12.34 -12.56
N LEU A 73 -13.91 -11.85 -13.35
CA LEU A 73 -12.55 -11.60 -12.91
C LEU A 73 -12.49 -10.52 -11.81
N ALA A 74 -13.26 -9.43 -11.96
CA ALA A 74 -13.35 -8.37 -10.97
C ALA A 74 -13.89 -8.89 -9.63
N VAL A 75 -14.94 -9.71 -9.65
CA VAL A 75 -15.50 -10.36 -8.45
C VAL A 75 -14.47 -11.24 -7.78
N SER A 76 -13.84 -12.16 -8.53
CA SER A 76 -12.82 -13.05 -7.98
C SER A 76 -11.64 -12.26 -7.38
N TYR A 77 -11.22 -11.15 -8.01
CA TYR A 77 -10.18 -10.27 -7.50
C TYR A 77 -10.57 -9.61 -6.17
N ASN A 78 -11.80 -9.09 -6.09
CA ASN A 78 -12.27 -8.45 -4.87
C ASN A 78 -12.43 -9.43 -3.71
N ILE A 79 -12.91 -10.66 -3.99
CA ILE A 79 -12.97 -11.72 -2.98
C ILE A 79 -11.57 -12.13 -2.54
N ASN A 80 -10.64 -12.31 -3.47
CA ASN A 80 -9.24 -12.59 -3.12
C ASN A 80 -8.66 -11.48 -2.22
N ARG A 81 -8.89 -10.20 -2.55
CA ARG A 81 -8.47 -9.08 -1.71
C ARG A 81 -9.13 -9.08 -0.33
N LEU A 82 -10.40 -9.44 -0.23
CA LEU A 82 -11.09 -9.56 1.06
C LEU A 82 -10.51 -10.69 1.92
N THR A 83 -10.24 -11.85 1.32
CA THR A 83 -9.73 -13.03 2.05
C THR A 83 -8.26 -12.91 2.42
N SER A 84 -7.48 -12.12 1.69
CA SER A 84 -6.04 -11.92 1.92
C SER A 84 -5.68 -10.62 2.68
N ASN A 85 -6.69 -9.82 3.11
CA ASN A 85 -6.42 -8.54 3.76
C ASN A 85 -6.28 -8.60 5.30
N GLY A 86 -6.34 -9.78 5.90
CA GLY A 86 -6.20 -9.97 7.35
C GLY A 86 -7.39 -9.47 8.19
N ARG A 87 -8.56 -9.23 7.58
CA ARG A 87 -9.76 -8.77 8.29
C ARG A 87 -10.76 -9.89 8.61
N ILE A 88 -10.48 -11.09 8.17
CA ILE A 88 -11.36 -12.25 8.36
C ILE A 88 -11.00 -12.93 9.68
N LEU A 89 -12.02 -13.26 10.46
CA LEU A 89 -11.94 -14.12 11.64
C LEU A 89 -12.59 -15.46 11.32
N TYR A 90 -12.01 -16.51 11.84
CA TYR A 90 -12.51 -17.88 11.78
C TYR A 90 -12.20 -18.62 13.08
N GLY A 91 -13.07 -19.54 13.47
CA GLY A 91 -12.88 -20.35 14.67
C GLY A 91 -12.93 -19.58 15.99
N ASP A 92 -13.14 -18.27 15.99
CA ASP A 92 -13.34 -17.43 17.16
C ASP A 92 -14.74 -17.65 17.77
N PRO A 93 -15.01 -17.19 19.00
CA PRO A 93 -16.29 -17.43 19.67
C PRO A 93 -17.51 -16.90 18.91
N ILE A 94 -17.37 -15.76 18.19
CA ILE A 94 -18.46 -15.16 17.41
C ILE A 94 -18.72 -16.00 16.17
N THR A 95 -17.68 -16.34 15.40
CA THR A 95 -17.80 -17.19 14.21
C THR A 95 -18.39 -18.56 14.56
N LYS A 96 -17.91 -19.19 15.63
CA LYS A 96 -18.50 -20.48 16.13
C LYS A 96 -19.97 -20.35 16.46
N THR A 97 -20.43 -19.25 17.04
CA THR A 97 -21.84 -19.01 17.32
C THR A 97 -22.64 -18.86 16.03
N ILE A 98 -22.13 -18.11 15.05
CA ILE A 98 -22.76 -17.96 13.72
C ILE A 98 -22.90 -19.31 13.01
N GLU A 99 -21.86 -20.15 13.05
CA GLU A 99 -21.90 -21.50 12.47
C GLU A 99 -22.97 -22.39 13.13
N ARG A 100 -23.07 -22.36 14.46
CA ARG A 100 -24.10 -23.12 15.20
C ARG A 100 -25.51 -22.60 14.91
N ILE A 101 -25.71 -21.31 14.74
CA ILE A 101 -26.98 -20.73 14.28
C ILE A 101 -27.32 -21.27 12.89
N ALA A 102 -26.37 -21.29 11.97
CA ALA A 102 -26.56 -21.83 10.62
C ALA A 102 -26.88 -23.33 10.65
N ASP A 103 -26.22 -24.12 11.54
CA ASP A 103 -26.55 -25.56 11.76
C ASP A 103 -27.99 -25.73 12.21
N THR A 104 -28.47 -24.85 13.09
CA THR A 104 -29.85 -24.87 13.59
C THR A 104 -30.87 -24.55 12.50
N LEU A 105 -30.58 -23.53 11.66
CA LEU A 105 -31.46 -23.13 10.56
C LEU A 105 -31.50 -24.16 9.44
N LEU A 106 -30.38 -24.83 9.17
CA LEU A 106 -30.20 -25.76 8.06
C LEU A 106 -30.25 -27.25 8.47
N LYS A 107 -30.78 -27.60 9.66
CA LYS A 107 -30.84 -28.99 10.16
C LYS A 107 -31.49 -29.95 9.13
N ASP A 108 -32.48 -29.48 8.38
CA ASP A 108 -33.21 -30.24 7.36
C ASP A 108 -32.62 -30.12 5.94
N TYR A 109 -31.53 -29.37 5.78
CA TYR A 109 -30.86 -29.09 4.51
C TYR A 109 -29.33 -29.37 4.55
N PRO A 110 -28.90 -30.62 4.91
CA PRO A 110 -27.50 -30.94 5.15
C PRO A 110 -26.61 -30.73 3.90
N GLU A 111 -27.13 -30.95 2.69
CA GLU A 111 -26.42 -30.74 1.45
C GLU A 111 -26.10 -29.25 1.22
N LEU A 112 -27.06 -28.36 1.52
CA LEU A 112 -26.85 -26.93 1.45
C LEU A 112 -25.86 -26.47 2.52
N ARG A 113 -26.00 -26.95 3.75
CA ARG A 113 -25.09 -26.64 4.85
C ARG A 113 -23.64 -27.00 4.53
N GLY A 114 -23.41 -28.13 3.90
CA GLY A 114 -22.08 -28.57 3.47
C GLY A 114 -21.41 -27.69 2.39
N GLN A 115 -22.18 -26.85 1.70
CA GLN A 115 -21.67 -25.90 0.72
C GLN A 115 -21.33 -24.52 1.31
N LEU A 116 -21.74 -24.25 2.55
CA LEU A 116 -21.62 -22.94 3.19
C LEU A 116 -20.50 -22.89 4.21
N ARG A 117 -19.77 -21.78 4.23
CA ARG A 117 -18.73 -21.45 5.20
C ARG A 117 -19.01 -20.04 5.72
N PHE A 118 -18.83 -19.87 7.03
CA PHE A 118 -19.16 -18.63 7.72
C PHE A 118 -17.90 -17.99 8.29
N TYR A 119 -17.81 -16.70 8.15
CA TYR A 119 -16.68 -15.91 8.61
C TYR A 119 -17.16 -14.61 9.25
N THR A 120 -16.45 -14.17 10.26
CA THR A 120 -16.64 -12.83 10.83
C THR A 120 -15.65 -11.86 10.22
N VAL A 121 -16.09 -10.63 9.96
CA VAL A 121 -15.22 -9.57 9.42
C VAL A 121 -14.94 -8.53 10.47
N LYS A 122 -13.70 -8.19 10.72
CA LYS A 122 -13.26 -7.06 11.57
C LYS A 122 -13.66 -5.73 10.95
N SER A 123 -14.94 -5.41 11.03
CA SER A 123 -15.55 -4.18 10.51
C SER A 123 -16.61 -3.67 11.46
N ALA A 124 -16.58 -2.39 11.81
CA ALA A 124 -17.57 -1.73 12.65
C ALA A 124 -18.89 -1.41 11.91
N SER A 125 -18.97 -1.62 10.59
CA SER A 125 -20.20 -1.40 9.83
C SER A 125 -21.22 -2.51 10.08
N VAL A 126 -22.50 -2.13 10.20
CA VAL A 126 -23.62 -3.07 10.35
C VAL A 126 -23.92 -3.68 8.99
N ASN A 127 -23.42 -4.89 8.73
CA ASN A 127 -23.59 -5.58 7.45
C ASN A 127 -23.36 -7.09 7.57
N ALA A 128 -23.95 -7.85 6.64
CA ALA A 128 -23.58 -9.21 6.30
C ALA A 128 -23.73 -9.39 4.79
N PHE A 129 -23.05 -10.36 4.18
CA PHE A 129 -23.20 -10.63 2.76
C PHE A 129 -22.76 -12.05 2.39
N ALA A 130 -23.45 -12.62 1.41
CA ALA A 130 -23.13 -13.92 0.83
C ALA A 130 -22.40 -13.76 -0.50
N THR A 131 -21.42 -14.62 -0.75
CA THR A 131 -20.71 -14.70 -2.03
C THR A 131 -21.21 -15.89 -2.87
N GLY A 132 -20.99 -15.82 -4.17
CA GLY A 132 -21.34 -16.91 -5.08
C GLY A 132 -20.50 -18.19 -4.89
N GLN A 133 -19.47 -18.16 -4.02
CA GLN A 133 -18.64 -19.31 -3.65
C GLN A 133 -19.13 -20.04 -2.40
N GLY A 134 -20.19 -19.57 -1.76
CA GLY A 134 -20.75 -20.14 -0.54
C GLY A 134 -20.04 -19.66 0.74
N MET A 135 -19.30 -18.58 0.67
CA MET A 135 -18.79 -17.87 1.85
C MET A 135 -19.82 -16.83 2.27
N ILE A 136 -20.20 -16.84 3.54
CA ILE A 136 -21.06 -15.85 4.17
C ILE A 136 -20.24 -15.09 5.20
N PHE A 137 -20.21 -13.77 5.04
CA PHE A 137 -19.45 -12.85 5.88
C PHE A 137 -20.41 -12.05 6.76
N VAL A 138 -20.13 -12.00 8.07
CA VAL A 138 -20.88 -11.23 9.05
C VAL A 138 -19.95 -10.22 9.69
N ASN A 139 -20.24 -8.92 9.56
CA ASN A 139 -19.44 -7.88 10.16
C ASN A 139 -19.66 -7.82 11.69
N LEU A 140 -18.58 -7.53 12.42
CA LEU A 140 -18.65 -7.33 13.87
C LEU A 140 -19.64 -6.24 14.27
N GLY A 141 -19.77 -5.17 13.44
CA GLY A 141 -20.74 -4.10 13.69
C GLY A 141 -22.20 -4.59 13.74
N LEU A 142 -22.55 -5.59 12.93
CA LEU A 142 -23.87 -6.22 13.01
C LEU A 142 -24.05 -6.97 14.33
N VAL A 143 -23.07 -7.81 14.73
CA VAL A 143 -23.13 -8.54 16.00
C VAL A 143 -23.16 -7.60 17.21
N ALA A 144 -22.46 -6.47 17.12
CA ALA A 144 -22.45 -5.42 18.16
C ALA A 144 -23.80 -4.72 18.35
N GLN A 145 -24.63 -4.66 17.30
CA GLN A 145 -25.88 -3.90 17.29
C GLN A 145 -27.13 -4.77 17.47
N VAL A 146 -27.13 -6.03 17.00
CA VAL A 146 -28.30 -6.93 17.21
C VAL A 146 -28.55 -7.14 18.69
N GLU A 147 -29.84 -7.21 19.09
CA GLU A 147 -30.24 -7.27 20.49
C GLU A 147 -30.26 -8.69 21.07
N ASN A 148 -30.43 -9.69 20.19
CA ASN A 148 -30.56 -11.08 20.58
C ASN A 148 -30.14 -12.04 19.47
N GLU A 149 -30.04 -13.32 19.82
CA GLU A 149 -29.64 -14.39 18.92
C GLU A 149 -30.61 -14.60 17.76
N ALA A 150 -31.93 -14.43 18.00
CA ALA A 150 -32.96 -14.61 16.98
C ALA A 150 -32.86 -13.57 15.84
N GLN A 151 -32.51 -12.32 16.15
CA GLN A 151 -32.24 -11.30 15.11
C GLN A 151 -31.01 -11.67 14.24
N LEU A 152 -29.96 -12.20 14.87
CA LEU A 152 -28.77 -12.67 14.12
C LEU A 152 -29.12 -13.87 13.23
N ALA A 153 -29.92 -14.80 13.74
CA ALA A 153 -30.41 -15.97 13.01
C ALA A 153 -31.25 -15.58 11.77
N PHE A 154 -32.09 -14.54 11.90
CA PHE A 154 -32.86 -14.02 10.76
C PHE A 154 -31.92 -13.52 9.63
N VAL A 155 -30.91 -12.72 9.97
CA VAL A 155 -29.94 -12.21 8.98
C VAL A 155 -29.17 -13.36 8.32
N ILE A 156 -28.73 -14.34 9.10
CA ILE A 156 -28.04 -15.53 8.57
C ILE A 156 -28.92 -16.27 7.58
N GLY A 157 -30.22 -16.50 7.91
CA GLY A 157 -31.21 -17.13 7.02
C GLY A 157 -31.40 -16.35 5.71
N HIS A 158 -31.43 -15.02 5.78
CA HIS A 158 -31.52 -14.12 4.63
C HIS A 158 -30.29 -14.28 3.72
N GLU A 159 -29.06 -14.25 4.27
CA GLU A 159 -27.83 -14.40 3.50
C GLU A 159 -27.69 -15.79 2.86
N ILE A 160 -28.16 -16.83 3.52
CA ILE A 160 -28.19 -18.19 2.96
C ILE A 160 -29.04 -18.23 1.68
N ILE A 161 -30.18 -17.52 1.62
CA ILE A 161 -31.02 -17.46 0.41
C ILE A 161 -30.28 -16.76 -0.74
N HIS A 162 -29.54 -15.70 -0.49
CA HIS A 162 -28.77 -15.06 -1.55
C HIS A 162 -27.81 -16.02 -2.25
N TYR A 163 -27.16 -16.92 -1.49
CA TYR A 163 -26.38 -18.00 -2.09
C TYR A 163 -27.26 -19.06 -2.78
N TYR A 164 -28.28 -19.56 -2.10
CA TYR A 164 -29.17 -20.62 -2.60
C TYR A 164 -29.84 -20.22 -3.92
N ARG A 165 -30.34 -18.99 -4.03
CA ARG A 165 -30.99 -18.43 -5.23
C ARG A 165 -29.98 -17.92 -6.26
N LYS A 166 -28.67 -17.99 -5.98
CA LYS A 166 -27.59 -17.56 -6.88
C LYS A 166 -27.67 -16.07 -7.28
N HIS A 167 -28.18 -15.19 -6.43
CA HIS A 167 -28.41 -13.78 -6.69
C HIS A 167 -27.13 -13.07 -7.18
N THR A 168 -25.96 -13.41 -6.62
CA THR A 168 -24.66 -12.87 -7.06
C THR A 168 -24.39 -13.17 -8.54
N TRP A 169 -24.66 -14.41 -9.01
CA TRP A 169 -24.41 -14.77 -10.42
C TRP A 169 -25.44 -14.16 -11.36
N GLU A 170 -26.68 -13.99 -10.92
CA GLU A 170 -27.71 -13.30 -11.67
C GLU A 170 -27.34 -11.85 -11.90
N GLU A 171 -26.89 -11.15 -10.88
CA GLU A 171 -26.42 -9.76 -10.96
C GLU A 171 -25.23 -9.63 -11.91
N VAL A 172 -24.20 -10.49 -11.77
CA VAL A 172 -23.06 -10.54 -12.70
C VAL A 172 -23.52 -10.75 -14.14
N SER A 173 -24.52 -11.61 -14.35
CA SER A 173 -25.04 -11.90 -15.69
C SER A 173 -25.81 -10.75 -16.31
N ARG A 174 -26.56 -9.98 -15.50
CA ARG A 174 -27.39 -8.83 -15.94
C ARG A 174 -26.58 -7.56 -16.19
N ASN A 175 -25.50 -7.35 -15.45
CA ASN A 175 -24.74 -6.10 -15.52
C ASN A 175 -23.93 -5.99 -16.81
N ARG A 176 -24.29 -5.03 -17.67
CA ARG A 176 -23.67 -4.77 -18.98
C ARG A 176 -22.71 -3.57 -18.97
N GLN A 177 -22.58 -2.86 -17.84
CA GLN A 177 -21.81 -1.63 -17.79
C GLN A 177 -20.33 -1.92 -17.57
N ARG A 178 -19.48 -1.41 -18.46
CA ARG A 178 -18.03 -1.32 -18.23
C ARG A 178 -17.76 -0.13 -17.32
N ALA A 179 -17.18 -0.38 -16.16
CA ALA A 179 -16.69 0.70 -15.32
C ALA A 179 -15.49 1.38 -15.99
N SER A 180 -15.54 2.70 -16.09
CA SER A 180 -14.56 3.48 -16.85
C SER A 180 -13.42 4.07 -16.01
N SER A 181 -13.47 3.97 -14.66
CA SER A 181 -12.39 4.42 -13.78
C SER A 181 -12.19 3.50 -12.56
N PRO A 182 -10.99 3.51 -11.90
CA PRO A 182 -10.74 2.74 -10.68
C PRO A 182 -11.67 3.14 -9.52
N GLU A 183 -12.01 4.42 -9.40
CA GLU A 183 -12.98 4.92 -8.41
C GLU A 183 -14.39 4.43 -8.72
N GLN A 184 -14.79 4.44 -9.99
CA GLN A 184 -16.05 3.84 -10.43
C GLN A 184 -16.05 2.33 -10.23
N GLN A 185 -14.90 1.65 -10.38
CA GLN A 185 -14.80 0.21 -10.12
C GLN A 185 -14.91 -0.10 -8.64
N MET A 186 -14.32 0.70 -7.76
CA MET A 186 -14.49 0.58 -6.31
C MET A 186 -15.93 0.92 -5.91
N GLN A 187 -16.50 2.01 -6.43
CA GLN A 187 -17.91 2.33 -6.23
C GLN A 187 -18.84 1.28 -6.85
N HIS A 188 -18.48 0.70 -8.00
CA HIS A 188 -19.20 -0.44 -8.58
C HIS A 188 -19.06 -1.70 -7.73
N PHE A 189 -17.92 -1.95 -7.09
CA PHE A 189 -17.79 -3.05 -6.15
C PHE A 189 -18.66 -2.83 -4.92
N LEU A 190 -18.67 -1.64 -4.37
CA LEU A 190 -19.59 -1.27 -3.29
C LEU A 190 -21.05 -1.30 -3.75
N ARG A 191 -21.34 -0.88 -4.99
CA ARG A 191 -22.66 -1.02 -5.66
C ARG A 191 -22.94 -2.44 -6.16
N TYR A 192 -21.93 -3.29 -6.26
CA TYR A 192 -22.05 -4.67 -6.68
C TYR A 192 -22.93 -5.49 -5.75
N HIS A 193 -23.07 -5.02 -4.52
CA HIS A 193 -24.00 -5.53 -3.53
C HIS A 193 -25.36 -4.80 -3.56
N HIS A 194 -25.63 -3.92 -4.52
CA HIS A 194 -26.93 -3.29 -4.71
C HIS A 194 -27.88 -4.29 -5.38
N ARG A 195 -28.43 -5.15 -4.55
CA ARG A 195 -29.38 -6.17 -4.98
C ARG A 195 -30.71 -5.54 -5.34
N SER A 196 -31.43 -6.13 -6.30
CA SER A 196 -32.73 -5.60 -6.66
C SER A 196 -33.73 -5.80 -5.50
N ARG A 197 -34.76 -4.92 -5.45
CA ARG A 197 -35.82 -5.04 -4.44
C ARG A 197 -36.50 -6.41 -4.48
N GLU A 198 -36.60 -6.99 -5.67
CA GLU A 198 -37.15 -8.34 -5.85
C GLU A 198 -36.28 -9.39 -5.16
N MET A 199 -34.97 -9.32 -5.32
CA MET A 199 -34.02 -10.24 -4.68
C MET A 199 -34.03 -10.11 -3.17
N GLU A 200 -34.14 -8.90 -2.63
CA GLU A 200 -34.26 -8.66 -1.18
C GLU A 200 -35.57 -9.23 -0.62
N ASN A 201 -36.71 -8.95 -1.26
CA ASN A 201 -38.01 -9.49 -0.86
C ASN A 201 -38.04 -11.02 -0.99
N GLU A 202 -37.40 -11.60 -2.00
CA GLU A 202 -37.26 -13.05 -2.14
C GLU A 202 -36.40 -13.62 -1.04
N ALA A 203 -35.27 -12.98 -0.67
CA ALA A 203 -34.38 -13.43 0.40
C ALA A 203 -35.08 -13.38 1.76
N ASP A 204 -35.80 -12.32 2.07
CA ASP A 204 -36.60 -12.23 3.29
C ASP A 204 -37.70 -13.29 3.31
N SER A 205 -38.47 -13.48 2.23
CA SER A 205 -39.57 -14.42 2.16
C SER A 205 -39.14 -15.86 2.31
N LEU A 206 -38.16 -16.28 1.51
CA LEU A 206 -37.65 -17.64 1.53
C LEU A 206 -36.82 -17.92 2.76
N GLY A 207 -36.03 -16.96 3.26
CA GLY A 207 -35.30 -17.09 4.53
C GLY A 207 -36.24 -17.36 5.69
N LEU A 208 -37.35 -16.63 5.74
CA LEU A 208 -38.41 -16.87 6.74
C LEU A 208 -39.06 -18.23 6.53
N THR A 209 -39.59 -18.51 5.34
CA THR A 209 -40.46 -19.66 5.11
C THR A 209 -39.73 -21.00 5.06
N LEU A 210 -38.50 -21.05 4.54
CA LEU A 210 -37.73 -22.29 4.42
C LEU A 210 -36.96 -22.62 5.71
N PHE A 211 -36.35 -21.60 6.34
CA PHE A 211 -35.43 -21.85 7.43
C PHE A 211 -35.91 -21.34 8.78
N TYR A 212 -36.39 -20.08 8.85
CA TYR A 212 -36.60 -19.41 10.11
C TYR A 212 -37.89 -19.85 10.84
N ILE A 213 -39.04 -19.95 10.13
CA ILE A 213 -40.33 -20.32 10.71
C ILE A 213 -40.30 -21.72 11.32
N ASN A 214 -39.54 -22.66 10.74
CA ASN A 214 -39.39 -24.03 11.23
C ASN A 214 -38.27 -24.18 12.26
N SER A 215 -37.56 -23.11 12.58
CA SER A 215 -36.51 -23.08 13.61
C SER A 215 -37.12 -22.84 15.00
N PRO A 216 -36.38 -23.11 16.10
CA PRO A 216 -36.83 -22.79 17.46
C PRO A 216 -36.80 -21.29 17.79
N TYR A 217 -36.31 -20.40 16.92
CA TYR A 217 -36.21 -18.97 17.16
C TYR A 217 -37.56 -18.25 17.21
N ASP A 218 -37.64 -17.17 18.02
CA ASP A 218 -38.83 -16.33 18.16
C ASP A 218 -39.12 -15.56 16.85
N LYS A 219 -40.34 -15.76 16.34
CA LYS A 219 -40.79 -15.25 15.06
C LYS A 219 -40.98 -13.71 15.06
N ARG A 220 -41.39 -13.15 16.22
CA ARG A 220 -41.69 -11.70 16.34
C ARG A 220 -40.47 -10.85 16.62
N VAL A 221 -39.52 -11.40 17.39
CA VAL A 221 -38.28 -10.67 17.74
C VAL A 221 -37.42 -10.38 16.52
N SER A 222 -37.56 -11.20 15.47
CA SER A 222 -36.84 -10.95 14.21
C SER A 222 -37.18 -9.61 13.53
N GLU A 223 -38.40 -9.08 13.72
CA GLU A 223 -38.80 -7.79 13.16
C GLU A 223 -37.95 -6.64 13.65
N GLY A 224 -37.38 -6.71 14.86
CA GLY A 224 -36.46 -5.73 15.42
C GLY A 224 -35.16 -5.52 14.61
N ILE A 225 -34.81 -6.48 13.72
CA ILE A 225 -33.61 -6.31 12.86
C ILE A 225 -33.72 -5.11 11.92
N PHE A 226 -34.93 -4.75 11.49
CA PHE A 226 -35.13 -3.60 10.64
C PHE A 226 -34.85 -2.27 11.38
N ASP A 227 -35.01 -2.22 12.71
CA ASP A 227 -34.58 -1.08 13.52
C ASP A 227 -33.05 -1.03 13.57
N VAL A 228 -32.38 -2.17 13.80
CA VAL A 228 -30.91 -2.24 13.75
C VAL A 228 -30.37 -1.75 12.41
N LEU A 229 -30.97 -2.15 11.29
CA LEU A 229 -30.56 -1.72 9.96
C LEU A 229 -30.89 -0.24 9.71
N GLN A 230 -32.04 0.25 10.19
CA GLN A 230 -32.46 1.65 10.05
C GLN A 230 -31.56 2.61 10.82
N PHE A 231 -31.02 2.17 11.95
CA PHE A 231 -30.11 2.94 12.81
C PHE A 231 -28.66 2.44 12.75
N ALA A 232 -28.27 1.81 11.63
CA ALA A 232 -26.97 1.17 11.47
C ALA A 232 -25.75 2.10 11.69
N ASP A 233 -25.90 3.40 11.41
CA ASP A 233 -24.85 4.41 11.59
C ASP A 233 -24.80 4.99 13.02
N GLN A 234 -25.78 4.63 13.88
CA GLN A 234 -25.81 5.13 15.24
C GLN A 234 -24.77 4.39 16.13
N PRO A 235 -24.26 5.05 17.18
CA PRO A 235 -23.39 4.42 18.17
C PRO A 235 -24.14 3.34 18.98
N PHE A 236 -23.41 2.62 19.85
CA PHE A 236 -23.96 1.51 20.63
C PHE A 236 -25.03 1.89 21.64
N GLY A 237 -25.28 3.16 21.85
CA GLY A 237 -26.28 3.73 22.74
C GLY A 237 -26.18 5.24 22.77
N GLN A 238 -26.98 5.86 23.62
CA GLN A 238 -27.00 7.31 23.80
C GLN A 238 -26.44 7.67 25.19
N VAL A 239 -25.52 8.63 25.21
CA VAL A 239 -24.97 9.22 26.43
C VAL A 239 -24.88 10.73 26.26
N GLU A 240 -25.45 11.48 27.18
CA GLU A 240 -25.42 12.94 27.15
C GLU A 240 -23.99 13.48 27.25
N ILE A 241 -23.61 14.32 26.32
CA ILE A 241 -22.29 14.94 26.29
C ILE A 241 -22.34 16.27 27.03
N THR A 242 -22.03 16.21 28.32
CA THR A 242 -22.01 17.37 29.20
C THR A 242 -20.66 18.06 29.25
N ARG A 243 -20.64 19.34 29.54
CA ARG A 243 -19.41 20.15 29.77
C ARG A 243 -18.50 19.56 30.84
N GLN A 244 -19.06 18.86 31.84
CA GLN A 244 -18.33 18.27 32.96
C GLN A 244 -17.32 17.21 32.52
N LEU A 245 -17.50 16.61 31.34
CA LEU A 245 -16.56 15.65 30.77
C LEU A 245 -15.24 16.30 30.35
N PHE A 246 -15.22 17.61 30.09
CA PHE A 246 -14.07 18.33 29.52
C PHE A 246 -13.60 19.52 30.37
N ASP A 247 -14.50 20.15 31.10
CA ASP A 247 -14.18 21.29 31.95
C ASP A 247 -13.50 20.82 33.25
N SER A 248 -12.58 21.62 33.74
CA SER A 248 -12.05 21.49 35.11
C SER A 248 -12.49 22.72 35.96
N PRO A 249 -12.23 22.71 37.27
CA PRO A 249 -12.56 23.85 38.12
C PRO A 249 -11.96 25.17 37.62
N TYR A 250 -10.79 25.11 36.97
CA TYR A 250 -10.01 26.28 36.59
C TYR A 250 -9.91 26.48 35.07
N TYR A 251 -10.32 25.49 34.26
CA TYR A 251 -10.23 25.51 32.81
C TYR A 251 -11.54 25.09 32.19
N LYS A 252 -12.19 26.01 31.49
CA LYS A 252 -13.50 25.79 30.87
C LYS A 252 -13.44 26.07 29.39
N LEU A 253 -14.00 25.18 28.57
CA LEU A 253 -14.09 25.38 27.15
C LEU A 253 -15.11 26.48 26.78
N PRO A 254 -14.93 27.20 25.66
CA PRO A 254 -15.88 28.23 25.20
C PRO A 254 -17.28 27.66 24.99
N ASP A 255 -18.32 28.45 25.31
CA ASP A 255 -19.73 28.05 25.08
C ASP A 255 -20.01 27.74 23.62
N SER A 256 -19.33 28.42 22.69
CA SER A 256 -19.45 28.18 21.23
C SER A 256 -18.95 26.80 20.75
N TYR A 257 -18.28 26.05 21.62
CA TYR A 257 -17.84 24.68 21.33
C TYR A 257 -18.93 23.65 21.61
N PHE A 258 -20.01 24.08 22.25
CA PHE A 258 -21.16 23.24 22.55
C PHE A 258 -22.39 23.72 21.77
N LEU A 259 -23.11 22.78 21.20
CA LEU A 259 -24.38 23.03 20.54
C LEU A 259 -25.43 23.38 21.61
N ASN A 260 -26.32 24.32 21.32
CA ASN A 260 -27.46 24.60 22.18
C ASN A 260 -28.47 23.45 22.18
N GLN A 261 -28.56 22.73 21.08
CA GLN A 261 -29.43 21.57 20.89
C GLN A 261 -28.82 20.64 19.84
N VAL A 262 -28.83 19.34 20.10
CA VAL A 262 -28.48 18.32 19.13
C VAL A 262 -29.69 17.98 18.25
N THR A 263 -29.43 17.54 17.03
CA THR A 263 -30.49 17.03 16.15
C THR A 263 -31.00 15.71 16.71
N PRO A 264 -32.32 15.56 16.97
CA PRO A 264 -32.85 14.27 17.42
C PRO A 264 -32.54 13.16 16.42
N VAL A 265 -32.25 11.96 16.93
CA VAL A 265 -32.09 10.78 16.06
C VAL A 265 -33.38 10.55 15.30
N THR A 266 -33.30 10.66 13.99
CA THR A 266 -34.42 10.40 13.09
C THR A 266 -34.19 9.14 12.31
N PRO A 267 -35.24 8.27 12.16
CA PRO A 267 -35.12 7.14 11.27
C PRO A 267 -34.75 7.63 9.87
N ARG A 268 -33.64 7.12 9.34
CA ARG A 268 -33.26 7.46 7.96
C ARG A 268 -34.14 6.65 7.01
N ASP A 269 -35.30 7.21 6.66
CA ASP A 269 -36.24 6.64 5.66
C ASP A 269 -35.60 6.55 4.27
N TYR A 270 -34.59 7.35 4.03
CA TYR A 270 -33.73 7.36 2.85
C TYR A 270 -32.30 7.05 3.28
N TYR A 271 -32.03 5.81 3.61
CA TYR A 271 -30.67 5.32 3.43
C TYR A 271 -30.31 5.64 1.98
N ASN A 272 -29.19 6.30 1.76
CA ASN A 272 -28.77 6.62 0.39
C ASN A 272 -28.68 5.27 -0.37
N ASP A 273 -29.74 4.92 -1.08
CA ASP A 273 -29.94 3.62 -1.79
C ASP A 273 -28.75 3.27 -2.67
N THR A 274 -27.94 4.29 -3.02
CA THR A 274 -26.75 4.11 -3.84
C THR A 274 -25.58 3.47 -3.10
N LEU A 275 -25.58 3.41 -1.77
CA LEU A 275 -24.52 2.83 -0.92
C LEU A 275 -25.00 1.64 -0.06
N SER A 276 -26.31 1.40 0.01
CA SER A 276 -26.86 0.28 0.78
C SER A 276 -26.73 -1.04 0.00
N THR A 277 -26.26 -2.07 0.69
CA THR A 277 -26.27 -3.45 0.15
C THR A 277 -27.67 -4.06 0.12
N HIS A 278 -28.59 -3.54 0.95
CA HIS A 278 -29.95 -4.06 1.16
C HIS A 278 -30.99 -2.94 1.16
N PRO A 279 -31.39 -2.45 -0.02
CA PRO A 279 -32.32 -1.31 -0.15
C PRO A 279 -33.75 -1.61 0.33
N ASP A 280 -34.52 -0.52 0.55
CA ASP A 280 -35.98 -0.51 0.78
C ASP A 280 -36.44 -1.19 2.09
N LEU A 281 -35.86 -0.77 3.22
CA LEU A 281 -36.16 -1.34 4.54
C LEU A 281 -37.64 -1.28 4.94
N GLN A 282 -38.36 -0.19 4.58
CA GLN A 282 -39.78 -0.05 4.92
C GLN A 282 -40.66 -1.07 4.17
N SER A 283 -40.42 -1.26 2.88
CA SER A 283 -41.13 -2.27 2.10
C SER A 283 -40.85 -3.67 2.61
N ARG A 284 -39.56 -3.97 2.92
CA ARG A 284 -39.11 -5.24 3.46
C ARG A 284 -39.76 -5.54 4.83
N ARG A 285 -39.76 -4.57 5.75
CA ARG A 285 -40.43 -4.69 7.08
C ARG A 285 -41.90 -5.02 6.91
N LYS A 286 -42.63 -4.27 6.07
CA LYS A 286 -44.05 -4.52 5.82
C LYS A 286 -44.32 -5.89 5.22
N HIS A 287 -43.47 -6.33 4.31
CA HIS A 287 -43.58 -7.61 3.66
C HIS A 287 -43.32 -8.77 4.67
N THR A 288 -42.25 -8.64 5.45
CA THR A 288 -41.88 -9.60 6.53
C THR A 288 -42.99 -9.72 7.59
N SER A 289 -43.52 -8.58 8.07
CA SER A 289 -44.62 -8.57 9.03
C SER A 289 -45.88 -9.26 8.48
N HIS A 290 -46.16 -9.14 7.18
CA HIS A 290 -47.30 -9.85 6.56
C HIS A 290 -47.08 -11.37 6.54
N ILE A 291 -45.86 -11.84 6.24
CA ILE A 291 -45.54 -13.28 6.27
C ILE A 291 -45.63 -13.84 7.70
N LEU A 292 -45.24 -13.07 8.71
CA LEU A 292 -45.27 -13.47 10.12
C LEU A 292 -46.65 -13.35 10.77
N GLN A 293 -47.69 -12.82 10.05
CA GLN A 293 -49.06 -12.77 10.58
C GLN A 293 -49.56 -14.16 10.95
N GLY A 294 -50.00 -14.31 12.22
CA GLY A 294 -50.51 -15.60 12.73
C GLY A 294 -49.41 -16.58 13.17
N THR A 295 -48.15 -16.30 12.92
CA THR A 295 -47.04 -17.11 13.48
C THR A 295 -46.70 -16.65 14.89
N GLN A 296 -46.55 -17.61 15.83
CA GLN A 296 -46.21 -17.33 17.22
C GLN A 296 -45.22 -18.38 17.74
N GLY A 297 -44.49 -18.00 18.80
CA GLY A 297 -43.62 -18.93 19.55
C GLY A 297 -42.17 -18.90 19.07
N GLY A 298 -41.35 -19.63 19.79
CA GLY A 298 -39.91 -19.67 19.70
C GLY A 298 -39.26 -18.86 20.82
N GLU A 299 -37.94 -18.84 20.82
CA GLU A 299 -37.14 -18.19 21.86
C GLU A 299 -36.15 -17.18 21.24
N ALA A 300 -35.89 -16.09 21.96
CA ALA A 300 -34.93 -15.08 21.55
C ALA A 300 -33.49 -15.61 21.62
N TYR A 301 -33.25 -16.61 22.48
CA TYR A 301 -31.96 -17.26 22.72
C TYR A 301 -32.15 -18.76 22.72
N VAL A 302 -31.55 -19.48 21.80
CA VAL A 302 -31.66 -20.93 21.61
C VAL A 302 -30.35 -21.64 21.97
N LEU A 303 -29.25 -21.11 21.53
CA LEU A 303 -27.90 -21.68 21.69
C LEU A 303 -27.11 -21.01 22.81
N THR A 304 -27.51 -19.81 23.20
CA THR A 304 -26.87 -19.00 24.23
C THR A 304 -27.89 -18.61 25.31
N THR A 305 -27.41 -18.17 26.47
CA THR A 305 -28.24 -17.40 27.41
C THR A 305 -28.17 -15.91 27.08
N PRO A 306 -29.09 -15.06 27.60
CA PRO A 306 -28.99 -13.61 27.44
C PRO A 306 -27.62 -13.07 27.86
N GLU A 307 -27.05 -13.57 28.95
CA GLU A 307 -25.76 -13.16 29.48
C GLU A 307 -24.59 -13.57 28.54
N GLN A 308 -24.65 -14.79 28.01
CA GLN A 308 -23.63 -15.28 27.05
C GLN A 308 -23.68 -14.50 25.75
N PHE A 309 -24.88 -14.17 25.26
CA PHE A 309 -25.01 -13.37 24.05
C PHE A 309 -24.53 -11.94 24.26
N GLU A 310 -24.86 -11.33 25.43
CA GLU A 310 -24.33 -10.01 25.78
C GLU A 310 -22.79 -9.99 25.86
N GLN A 311 -22.18 -11.09 26.33
CA GLN A 311 -20.72 -11.22 26.29
C GLN A 311 -20.17 -11.23 24.86
N LEU A 312 -20.82 -11.94 23.92
CA LEU A 312 -20.42 -11.90 22.49
C LEU A 312 -20.59 -10.51 21.89
N ARG A 313 -21.71 -9.82 22.25
CA ARG A 313 -21.93 -8.42 21.83
C ARG A 313 -20.85 -7.49 22.39
N LEU A 314 -20.49 -7.64 23.66
CA LEU A 314 -19.43 -6.84 24.29
C LEU A 314 -18.08 -7.06 23.61
N LEU A 315 -17.70 -8.29 23.28
CA LEU A 315 -16.50 -8.61 22.52
C LEU A 315 -16.53 -7.94 21.14
N ALA A 316 -17.66 -8.03 20.43
CA ALA A 316 -17.83 -7.38 19.13
C ALA A 316 -17.73 -5.84 19.24
N ARG A 317 -18.34 -5.24 20.26
CA ARG A 317 -18.30 -3.78 20.54
C ARG A 317 -16.88 -3.31 20.86
N MET A 318 -16.13 -4.02 21.68
CA MET A 318 -14.74 -3.70 22.01
C MET A 318 -13.86 -3.81 20.78
N GLU A 319 -14.04 -4.85 19.96
CA GLU A 319 -13.29 -4.96 18.70
C GLU A 319 -13.66 -3.85 17.71
N CYS A 320 -14.93 -3.44 17.61
CA CYS A 320 -15.35 -2.30 16.81
C CYS A 320 -14.66 -1.00 17.27
N ILE A 321 -14.60 -0.73 18.57
CA ILE A 321 -13.86 0.42 19.13
C ILE A 321 -12.38 0.33 18.76
N ARG A 322 -11.78 -0.86 18.87
CA ARG A 322 -10.38 -1.08 18.47
C ARG A 322 -10.17 -0.81 16.99
N GLN A 323 -11.08 -1.26 16.12
CA GLN A 323 -11.04 -0.98 14.70
C GLN A 323 -11.20 0.54 14.41
N ASP A 324 -12.09 1.23 15.14
CA ASP A 324 -12.24 2.69 15.03
C ASP A 324 -10.93 3.43 15.38
N LEU A 325 -10.21 3.00 16.41
CA LEU A 325 -8.87 3.55 16.74
C LEU A 325 -7.86 3.30 15.62
N ILE A 326 -7.79 2.08 15.08
CA ILE A 326 -6.88 1.69 14.00
C ILE A 326 -7.15 2.52 12.74
N TYR A 327 -8.41 2.76 12.40
CA TYR A 327 -8.81 3.53 11.21
C TYR A 327 -8.97 5.04 11.46
N GLY A 328 -8.60 5.54 12.63
CA GLY A 328 -8.58 6.98 12.93
C GLY A 328 -9.97 7.60 13.18
N GLN A 329 -11.01 6.77 13.42
CA GLN A 329 -12.35 7.20 13.76
C GLN A 329 -12.46 7.56 15.25
N TYR A 330 -11.60 8.49 15.69
CA TYR A 330 -11.39 8.76 17.11
C TYR A 330 -12.63 9.30 17.82
N THR A 331 -13.45 10.10 17.15
CA THR A 331 -14.69 10.63 17.74
C THR A 331 -15.67 9.52 18.07
N ARG A 332 -15.87 8.58 17.14
CA ARG A 332 -16.76 7.43 17.34
C ARG A 332 -16.21 6.47 18.39
N ALA A 333 -14.90 6.19 18.37
CA ALA A 333 -14.24 5.38 19.39
C ALA A 333 -14.42 5.98 20.79
N TYR A 334 -14.19 7.28 20.96
CA TYR A 334 -14.36 8.00 22.23
C TYR A 334 -15.80 7.92 22.74
N TYR A 335 -16.78 8.21 21.85
CA TYR A 335 -18.20 8.16 22.22
C TYR A 335 -18.65 6.76 22.63
N ASN A 336 -18.29 5.73 21.86
CA ASN A 336 -18.63 4.34 22.17
C ASN A 336 -17.98 3.85 23.47
N CYS A 337 -16.77 4.34 23.80
CA CYS A 337 -16.17 4.12 25.12
C CYS A 337 -17.01 4.76 26.23
N LEU A 338 -17.51 6.00 26.06
CA LEU A 338 -18.36 6.64 27.05
C LEU A 338 -19.66 5.85 27.28
N VAL A 339 -20.29 5.37 26.21
CA VAL A 339 -21.50 4.52 26.29
C VAL A 339 -21.25 3.26 27.11
N LEU A 340 -20.18 2.53 26.79
CA LEU A 340 -19.89 1.25 27.46
C LEU A 340 -19.37 1.44 28.89
N LEU A 341 -18.67 2.53 29.20
CA LEU A 341 -18.19 2.84 30.56
C LEU A 341 -19.32 3.15 31.54
N GLN A 342 -20.54 3.47 31.08
CA GLN A 342 -21.71 3.57 31.96
C GLN A 342 -22.04 2.23 32.64
N GLN A 343 -21.86 1.13 31.91
CA GLN A 343 -22.13 -0.23 32.42
C GLN A 343 -20.83 -0.88 32.95
N TYR A 344 -19.69 -0.61 32.37
CA TYR A 344 -18.40 -1.27 32.65
C TYR A 344 -17.34 -0.25 33.10
N ALA A 345 -17.61 0.51 34.16
CA ALA A 345 -16.88 1.69 34.60
C ALA A 345 -15.36 1.47 34.83
N ASP A 346 -14.99 0.26 35.26
CA ASP A 346 -13.59 -0.09 35.59
C ASP A 346 -12.94 -1.00 34.55
N ASN A 347 -13.55 -1.16 33.36
CA ASN A 347 -12.95 -1.99 32.31
C ASN A 347 -11.65 -1.34 31.78
N PRO A 348 -10.47 -2.01 31.91
CA PRO A 348 -9.18 -1.43 31.55
C PRO A 348 -9.07 -1.09 30.08
N PHE A 349 -9.60 -1.93 29.18
CA PHE A 349 -9.58 -1.67 27.74
C PHE A 349 -10.36 -0.40 27.39
N LEU A 350 -11.57 -0.22 27.92
CA LEU A 350 -12.41 0.95 27.62
C LEU A 350 -11.78 2.26 28.16
N ILE A 351 -11.17 2.20 29.36
CA ILE A 351 -10.43 3.34 29.94
C ILE A 351 -9.23 3.72 29.05
N SER A 352 -8.44 2.74 28.66
CA SER A 352 -7.27 2.94 27.77
C SER A 352 -7.71 3.43 26.37
N ALA A 353 -8.70 2.79 25.76
CA ALA A 353 -9.21 3.14 24.43
C ALA A 353 -9.79 4.56 24.35
N LYS A 354 -10.51 5.00 25.42
CA LYS A 354 -11.00 6.38 25.52
C LYS A 354 -9.86 7.40 25.53
N ALA A 355 -8.81 7.15 26.31
CA ALA A 355 -7.63 8.02 26.36
C ALA A 355 -6.86 8.01 25.04
N GLN A 356 -6.71 6.83 24.41
CA GLN A 356 -6.08 6.68 23.09
C GLN A 356 -6.84 7.44 21.99
N ALA A 357 -8.17 7.50 22.06
CA ALA A 357 -8.97 8.23 21.08
C ALA A 357 -8.66 9.75 21.11
N LEU A 358 -8.60 10.38 22.29
CA LEU A 358 -8.20 11.77 22.41
C LEU A 358 -6.72 11.99 22.05
N TYR A 359 -5.84 11.08 22.43
CA TYR A 359 -4.43 11.12 22.04
C TYR A 359 -4.29 11.09 20.50
N GLY A 360 -4.96 10.15 19.82
CA GLY A 360 -4.95 10.05 18.36
C GLY A 360 -5.49 11.30 17.69
N LEU A 361 -6.61 11.84 18.17
CA LEU A 361 -7.22 13.09 17.67
C LEU A 361 -6.26 14.28 17.81
N ALA A 362 -5.62 14.45 18.97
CA ALA A 362 -4.68 15.54 19.22
C ALA A 362 -3.46 15.47 18.31
N LYS A 363 -2.90 14.27 18.14
CA LYS A 363 -1.80 14.03 17.19
C LYS A 363 -2.24 14.34 15.75
N GLN A 364 -3.39 13.84 15.32
CA GLN A 364 -3.91 14.09 13.99
C GLN A 364 -4.12 15.59 13.72
N LYS A 365 -4.77 16.33 14.64
CA LYS A 365 -4.95 17.77 14.52
C LYS A 365 -3.63 18.55 14.45
N THR A 366 -2.65 18.16 15.25
CA THR A 366 -1.34 18.83 15.27
C THR A 366 -0.60 18.71 13.95
N TYR A 367 -0.71 17.56 13.25
CA TYR A 367 0.09 17.29 12.07
C TYR A 367 -0.65 17.37 10.74
N THR A 368 -1.99 17.18 10.73
CA THR A 368 -2.80 17.23 9.50
C THR A 368 -3.71 18.47 9.42
N GLY A 369 -3.84 19.22 10.50
CA GLY A 369 -4.68 20.44 10.56
C GLY A 369 -6.17 20.14 10.70
N THR A 370 -7.01 21.03 10.19
CA THR A 370 -8.47 21.08 10.44
C THR A 370 -9.28 19.97 9.76
N MET A 371 -8.72 19.18 8.87
CA MET A 371 -9.44 18.09 8.17
C MET A 371 -9.55 16.79 8.99
N ALA A 372 -9.31 16.84 10.29
CA ALA A 372 -9.21 15.66 11.15
C ALA A 372 -10.56 15.16 11.69
N VAL A 373 -11.64 15.89 11.51
CA VAL A 373 -12.95 15.56 12.07
C VAL A 373 -14.03 15.72 11.00
N GLU A 374 -14.92 14.74 10.90
CA GLU A 374 -16.06 14.80 10.01
C GLU A 374 -17.03 15.94 10.38
N HIS A 375 -17.88 16.37 9.45
CA HIS A 375 -18.82 17.45 9.69
C HIS A 375 -19.92 17.00 10.65
N TYR A 376 -20.14 17.75 11.73
CA TYR A 376 -21.13 17.40 12.76
C TYR A 376 -22.57 17.35 12.23
N GLU A 377 -22.86 18.09 11.15
CA GLU A 377 -24.18 18.10 10.51
C GLU A 377 -24.57 16.77 9.84
N ASP A 378 -23.57 15.92 9.62
CA ASP A 378 -23.79 14.58 9.05
C ASP A 378 -24.27 13.56 10.10
N PHE A 379 -24.34 13.94 11.38
CA PHE A 379 -24.67 13.06 12.50
C PHE A 379 -25.91 13.57 13.26
N ASP A 380 -26.68 12.60 13.82
CA ASP A 380 -27.83 12.83 14.68
C ASP A 380 -27.57 12.30 16.10
N GLY A 381 -28.31 12.80 17.10
CA GLY A 381 -28.20 12.39 18.50
C GLY A 381 -26.99 13.00 19.21
N GLU A 382 -26.70 12.47 20.40
CA GLU A 382 -25.70 13.04 21.30
C GLU A 382 -24.26 13.02 20.74
N ILE A 383 -23.95 12.09 19.87
CA ILE A 383 -22.63 12.02 19.22
C ILE A 383 -22.35 13.27 18.36
N GLN A 384 -23.38 13.92 17.83
CA GLN A 384 -23.28 15.17 17.08
C GLN A 384 -22.54 16.24 17.90
N GLN A 385 -22.81 16.29 19.23
CA GLN A 385 -22.14 17.22 20.13
C GLN A 385 -20.64 17.00 20.17
N LEU A 386 -20.17 15.73 20.15
CA LEU A 386 -18.74 15.45 20.13
C LEU A 386 -18.09 15.83 18.78
N TYR A 387 -18.74 15.56 17.67
CA TYR A 387 -18.22 15.96 16.35
C TYR A 387 -18.11 17.49 16.26
N HIS A 388 -19.10 18.21 16.77
CA HIS A 388 -19.04 19.68 16.84
C HIS A 388 -17.88 20.16 17.73
N LEU A 389 -17.81 19.67 18.97
CA LEU A 389 -16.76 20.00 19.92
C LEU A 389 -15.37 19.70 19.36
N PHE A 390 -15.15 18.47 18.91
CA PHE A 390 -13.86 18.05 18.39
C PHE A 390 -13.50 18.77 17.08
N GLY A 391 -14.48 19.13 16.27
CA GLY A 391 -14.28 20.01 15.10
C GLY A 391 -13.78 21.40 15.49
N LYS A 392 -14.34 21.99 16.57
CA LYS A 392 -13.97 23.34 17.07
C LYS A 392 -12.63 23.39 17.78
N LEU A 393 -12.23 22.31 18.47
CA LEU A 393 -10.96 22.28 19.20
C LEU A 393 -9.78 22.61 18.29
N LYS A 394 -8.90 23.48 18.74
CA LYS A 394 -7.59 23.69 18.14
C LYS A 394 -6.65 22.54 18.52
N ALA A 395 -5.51 22.44 17.83
CA ALA A 395 -4.56 21.36 18.05
C ALA A 395 -3.93 21.38 19.46
N ASP A 396 -3.63 22.56 19.97
CA ASP A 396 -3.11 22.78 21.33
C ASP A 396 -4.16 22.43 22.39
N GLU A 397 -5.40 22.85 22.18
CA GLU A 397 -6.54 22.55 23.06
C GLU A 397 -6.82 21.05 23.14
N ALA A 398 -6.82 20.38 21.99
CA ALA A 398 -6.96 18.92 21.92
C ALA A 398 -5.81 18.21 22.67
N SER A 399 -4.58 18.73 22.55
CA SER A 399 -3.41 18.18 23.26
C SER A 399 -3.50 18.36 24.77
N LEU A 400 -4.03 19.48 25.25
CA LEU A 400 -4.28 19.71 26.67
C LEU A 400 -5.33 18.73 27.23
N LEU A 401 -6.44 18.55 26.51
CA LEU A 401 -7.49 17.62 26.92
C LEU A 401 -6.99 16.15 26.87
N ALA A 402 -6.24 15.78 25.84
CA ALA A 402 -5.66 14.46 25.72
C ALA A 402 -4.66 14.17 26.88
N THR A 403 -3.87 15.17 27.29
CA THR A 403 -2.96 15.04 28.45
C THR A 403 -3.74 14.76 29.73
N ARG A 404 -4.84 15.48 29.96
CA ARG A 404 -5.69 15.27 31.13
C ARG A 404 -6.33 13.87 31.13
N GLU A 405 -6.85 13.44 30.01
CA GLU A 405 -7.49 12.13 29.86
C GLU A 405 -6.48 10.99 30.07
N LEU A 406 -5.29 11.11 29.47
CA LEU A 406 -4.20 10.13 29.64
C LEU A 406 -3.76 10.09 31.10
N TRP A 407 -3.66 11.22 31.78
CA TRP A 407 -3.31 11.25 33.20
C TRP A 407 -4.39 10.61 34.08
N ALA A 408 -5.67 10.84 33.76
CA ALA A 408 -6.78 10.18 34.46
C ALA A 408 -6.76 8.65 34.23
N ALA A 409 -6.43 8.19 33.02
CA ALA A 409 -6.25 6.79 32.69
C ALA A 409 -5.04 6.20 33.44
N HIS A 410 -3.88 6.90 33.50
CA HIS A 410 -2.71 6.47 34.26
C HIS A 410 -3.02 6.24 35.74
N LYS A 411 -3.82 7.13 36.37
CA LYS A 411 -4.23 6.94 37.78
C LYS A 411 -5.06 5.68 37.98
N LYS A 412 -5.89 5.31 37.00
CA LYS A 412 -6.72 4.10 37.08
C LYS A 412 -5.93 2.84 36.70
N LEU A 413 -4.95 2.95 35.81
CA LEU A 413 -4.16 1.86 35.25
C LEU A 413 -2.65 2.12 35.43
N PRO A 414 -2.13 2.17 36.68
CA PRO A 414 -0.78 2.64 36.97
C PRO A 414 0.33 1.69 36.51
N THR A 415 -0.01 0.49 36.07
CA THR A 415 0.94 -0.51 35.56
C THR A 415 0.93 -0.59 34.03
N ASP A 416 0.12 0.22 33.35
CA ASP A 416 0.04 0.23 31.89
C ASP A 416 1.13 1.17 31.32
N GLY A 417 2.25 0.57 30.92
CA GLY A 417 3.38 1.31 30.34
C GLY A 417 3.06 1.99 28.99
N TYR A 418 2.02 1.58 28.27
CA TYR A 418 1.62 2.23 27.01
C TYR A 418 0.90 3.55 27.27
N ILE A 419 0.05 3.61 28.29
CA ILE A 419 -0.57 4.87 28.74
C ILE A 419 0.53 5.84 29.20
N ASP A 420 1.52 5.36 29.92
CA ASP A 420 2.66 6.17 30.37
C ASP A 420 3.41 6.77 29.19
N HIS A 421 3.72 5.97 28.19
CA HIS A 421 4.40 6.43 26.96
C HIS A 421 3.56 7.48 26.20
N MET A 422 2.24 7.27 26.07
CA MET A 422 1.36 8.25 25.43
C MET A 422 1.29 9.57 26.20
N CYS A 423 1.25 9.51 27.54
CA CYS A 423 1.27 10.70 28.37
C CYS A 423 2.59 11.48 28.22
N GLN A 424 3.73 10.80 28.24
CA GLN A 424 5.05 11.39 28.02
C GLN A 424 5.16 12.04 26.63
N ASP A 425 4.73 11.33 25.58
CA ASP A 425 4.74 11.86 24.21
C ASP A 425 3.84 13.10 24.07
N MET A 426 2.69 13.12 24.75
CA MET A 426 1.79 14.28 24.71
C MET A 426 2.39 15.48 25.41
N LEU A 427 3.06 15.30 26.57
CA LEU A 427 3.80 16.36 27.25
C LEU A 427 4.93 16.93 26.38
N GLN A 428 5.66 16.08 25.68
CA GLN A 428 6.67 16.51 24.71
C GLN A 428 6.07 17.24 23.51
N LEU A 429 4.87 16.83 23.06
CA LEU A 429 4.15 17.48 21.96
C LEU A 429 3.76 18.91 22.34
N LEU A 430 3.23 19.14 23.54
CA LEU A 430 2.90 20.47 24.06
C LEU A 430 4.11 21.40 24.02
N TYR A 431 5.30 20.91 24.40
CA TYR A 431 6.52 21.68 24.33
C TYR A 431 7.01 21.89 22.88
N SER A 432 7.18 20.81 22.14
CA SER A 432 7.90 20.83 20.86
C SER A 432 7.08 21.41 19.70
N LYS A 433 5.75 21.30 19.74
CA LYS A 433 4.86 21.71 18.65
C LYS A 433 3.97 22.90 19.00
N HIS A 434 3.56 23.00 20.27
CA HIS A 434 2.70 24.09 20.71
C HIS A 434 3.46 25.18 21.48
N ALA A 435 4.80 25.05 21.61
CA ALA A 435 5.70 26.02 22.27
C ALA A 435 5.30 26.36 23.72
N MET A 436 4.66 25.42 24.43
CA MET A 436 4.29 25.53 25.82
C MET A 436 5.43 25.08 26.72
N ASN A 437 5.68 25.79 27.82
CA ASN A 437 6.69 25.42 28.83
C ASN A 437 6.02 25.09 30.16
N PRO A 438 6.65 24.32 31.05
CA PRO A 438 6.10 24.04 32.38
C PRO A 438 5.74 25.29 33.17
N LYS A 439 6.50 26.38 32.99
CA LYS A 439 6.29 27.68 33.66
C LYS A 439 5.05 28.43 33.15
N ASP A 440 4.52 28.07 32.00
CA ASP A 440 3.32 28.71 31.44
C ASP A 440 2.05 28.25 32.15
N PHE A 441 2.11 27.15 32.91
CA PHE A 441 0.99 26.60 33.66
C PHE A 441 0.98 27.15 35.12
N ALA A 442 -0.14 27.74 35.51
CA ALA A 442 -0.32 28.32 36.82
C ALA A 442 -0.57 27.23 37.88
N THR A 443 0.12 27.32 39.00
CA THR A 443 -0.11 26.48 40.19
C THR A 443 -1.24 27.04 41.07
N THR A 444 -1.62 28.29 40.91
CA THR A 444 -2.71 28.97 41.65
C THR A 444 -3.63 29.67 40.68
N PHE A 445 -4.93 29.66 40.99
CA PHE A 445 -5.94 30.37 40.21
C PHE A 445 -6.05 31.82 40.67
N ASP A 446 -5.85 32.76 39.76
CA ASP A 446 -6.05 34.18 40.02
C ASP A 446 -7.54 34.55 39.97
N THR A 447 -8.17 34.73 41.13
CA THR A 447 -9.58 35.07 41.23
C THR A 447 -9.90 36.47 40.69
N ALA A 448 -8.90 37.37 40.64
CA ALA A 448 -9.06 38.70 40.04
C ALA A 448 -9.29 38.65 38.51
N ALA A 449 -8.84 37.57 37.85
CA ALA A 449 -9.07 37.35 36.43
C ALA A 449 -10.56 37.08 36.08
N ARG A 450 -11.42 36.74 37.04
CA ARG A 450 -12.86 36.54 36.82
C ARG A 450 -13.66 37.83 36.61
N HIS A 451 -13.15 38.96 37.06
CA HIS A 451 -13.76 40.25 36.86
C HIS A 451 -12.76 41.16 36.13
N PRO A 452 -12.85 41.27 34.79
CA PRO A 452 -12.23 42.43 34.17
C PRO A 452 -12.85 43.64 34.84
N ALA A 453 -11.99 44.49 35.43
CA ALA A 453 -12.44 45.71 36.04
C ALA A 453 -13.42 46.38 35.07
N SER A 454 -14.66 46.57 35.51
CA SER A 454 -15.61 47.39 34.84
C SER A 454 -15.10 48.81 34.90
N ASP A 455 -14.22 49.20 33.98
CA ASP A 455 -13.98 50.58 33.69
C ASP A 455 -15.29 51.16 33.14
N SER A 456 -16.15 51.57 34.05
CA SER A 456 -17.36 52.31 33.82
C SER A 456 -17.03 53.75 33.48
N SER A 457 -16.43 53.98 32.32
CA SER A 457 -16.49 55.34 31.74
C SER A 457 -15.88 55.30 30.34
N SER A 458 -16.68 54.91 29.37
CA SER A 458 -16.78 55.51 28.05
C SER A 458 -17.53 54.52 27.14
N THR A 459 -18.71 54.90 26.74
CA THR A 459 -19.40 54.29 25.59
C THR A 459 -18.49 54.45 24.36
N PRO A 460 -18.04 53.39 23.73
CA PRO A 460 -17.25 53.53 22.52
C PRO A 460 -18.18 53.90 21.37
N ASP A 461 -18.14 55.16 20.98
CA ASP A 461 -18.78 55.64 19.78
C ASP A 461 -17.89 55.36 18.56
N GLY A 462 -18.25 54.40 17.73
CA GLY A 462 -17.54 54.14 16.52
C GLY A 462 -18.00 52.86 15.80
N LYS A 463 -17.96 52.88 14.46
CA LYS A 463 -18.37 51.81 13.56
C LYS A 463 -17.81 50.38 13.91
N TYR A 464 -16.69 50.32 14.62
CA TYR A 464 -16.02 49.10 15.01
C TYR A 464 -16.17 48.71 16.50
N ALA A 465 -16.89 49.49 17.29
CA ALA A 465 -17.05 49.26 18.74
C ALA A 465 -17.71 47.91 19.03
N ARG A 466 -18.73 47.51 18.24
CA ARG A 466 -19.40 46.20 18.35
C ARG A 466 -18.48 45.00 18.05
N PHE A 467 -17.50 45.16 17.17
CA PHE A 467 -16.51 44.09 16.86
C PHE A 467 -15.48 43.97 17.97
N LYS A 468 -15.03 45.10 18.57
CA LYS A 468 -14.11 45.08 19.70
C LYS A 468 -14.76 44.51 20.97
N GLN A 469 -16.04 44.85 21.21
CA GLN A 469 -16.79 44.33 22.35
C GLN A 469 -17.01 42.81 22.24
N LYS A 470 -17.27 42.28 21.03
CA LYS A 470 -17.36 40.82 20.76
C LYS A 470 -16.01 40.11 20.98
N GLN A 471 -14.87 40.77 20.69
CA GLN A 471 -13.55 40.21 20.96
C GLN A 471 -13.21 40.15 22.45
N HIS A 472 -13.62 41.14 23.25
CA HIS A 472 -13.37 41.20 24.68
C HIS A 472 -14.24 40.26 25.52
N THR A 473 -15.48 40.02 25.11
CA THR A 473 -16.38 39.11 25.84
C THR A 473 -16.07 37.61 25.55
N ALA A 474 -15.38 37.29 24.45
CA ALA A 474 -15.01 35.90 24.10
C ALA A 474 -13.71 35.43 24.80
N SER A 475 -12.95 36.31 25.48
CA SER A 475 -11.58 36.00 25.92
C SER A 475 -11.40 35.64 27.40
N SER A 476 -12.45 35.67 28.24
CA SER A 476 -12.23 35.67 29.70
C SER A 476 -12.32 34.32 30.42
N THR A 477 -12.75 33.22 29.77
CA THR A 477 -12.93 31.91 30.43
C THR A 477 -12.02 30.80 29.95
N PHE A 478 -11.47 30.94 28.76
CA PHE A 478 -10.58 29.91 28.14
C PHE A 478 -9.13 30.41 28.16
N ASN A 479 -8.37 30.01 29.17
CA ASN A 479 -6.94 30.33 29.24
C ASN A 479 -6.15 29.05 29.46
N PRO A 480 -5.37 28.58 28.45
CA PRO A 480 -4.52 27.38 28.53
C PRO A 480 -3.62 27.33 29.77
N LYS A 481 -3.27 28.50 30.34
CA LYS A 481 -2.49 28.65 31.58
C LYS A 481 -3.07 27.84 32.75
N TYR A 482 -4.38 27.71 32.80
CA TYR A 482 -5.07 27.01 33.89
C TYR A 482 -5.45 25.55 33.58
N ALA A 483 -5.03 25.03 32.44
CA ALA A 483 -5.42 23.68 31.98
C ALA A 483 -5.03 22.56 32.95
N PHE A 484 -3.97 22.73 33.71
CA PHE A 484 -3.44 21.74 34.66
C PHE A 484 -3.39 22.22 36.10
N THR A 485 -4.00 23.35 36.46
CA THR A 485 -3.88 23.93 37.80
C THR A 485 -4.35 22.99 38.91
N ASP A 486 -5.47 22.29 38.72
CA ASP A 486 -5.96 21.26 39.65
C ASP A 486 -4.95 20.10 39.80
N LEU A 487 -4.42 19.59 38.70
CA LEU A 487 -3.42 18.50 38.71
C LEU A 487 -2.11 18.94 39.40
N LEU A 488 -1.67 20.18 39.19
CA LEU A 488 -0.46 20.71 39.79
C LEU A 488 -0.61 20.96 41.29
N GLN A 489 -1.83 21.23 41.77
CA GLN A 489 -2.13 21.41 43.19
C GLN A 489 -2.22 20.08 43.95
N GLU A 490 -2.81 19.07 43.33
CA GLU A 490 -3.19 17.81 43.97
C GLU A 490 -2.19 16.68 43.75
N ASP A 491 -1.37 16.74 42.68
CA ASP A 491 -0.56 15.59 42.21
C ASP A 491 0.90 15.95 41.97
N THR A 492 1.73 15.62 42.97
CA THR A 492 3.19 15.86 42.90
C THR A 492 3.87 15.01 41.80
N THR A 493 3.29 13.86 41.43
CA THR A 493 3.80 12.99 40.37
C THR A 493 3.56 13.62 39.00
N PHE A 494 2.35 14.19 38.77
CA PHE A 494 2.10 14.97 37.58
C PHE A 494 3.04 16.17 37.44
N SER A 495 3.22 16.91 38.51
CA SER A 495 4.17 18.06 38.54
C SER A 495 5.57 17.65 38.14
N ARG A 496 6.05 16.50 38.64
CA ARG A 496 7.36 15.94 38.31
C ARG A 496 7.43 15.56 36.84
N TRP A 497 6.41 14.83 36.29
CA TRP A 497 6.34 14.42 34.90
C TRP A 497 6.28 15.63 33.97
N LEU A 498 5.46 16.64 34.28
CA LEU A 498 5.37 17.87 33.49
C LEU A 498 6.76 18.52 33.32
N ASN A 499 7.50 18.71 34.42
CA ASN A 499 8.83 19.30 34.38
C ASN A 499 9.87 18.41 33.67
N GLN A 500 9.81 17.11 33.88
CA GLN A 500 10.77 16.16 33.31
C GLN A 500 10.58 15.99 31.80
N TYR A 501 9.34 15.75 31.34
CA TYR A 501 9.09 15.35 29.94
C TYR A 501 8.85 16.53 29.02
N MET A 502 8.29 17.65 29.48
CA MET A 502 8.17 18.84 28.62
C MET A 502 9.55 19.45 28.29
N THR A 503 10.52 19.33 29.16
CA THR A 503 11.88 19.90 28.95
C THR A 503 12.88 18.85 28.44
N ALA A 504 12.52 17.58 28.45
CA ALA A 504 13.38 16.53 27.92
C ALA A 504 13.72 16.83 26.47
N ALA A 505 14.99 16.96 26.16
CA ALA A 505 15.45 16.94 24.77
C ALA A 505 14.82 15.70 24.11
N ASN A 506 14.30 15.88 22.88
CA ASN A 506 13.72 14.82 22.05
C ASN A 506 14.37 13.47 22.39
N PRO A 507 13.60 12.42 22.73
CA PRO A 507 14.16 11.16 23.16
C PRO A 507 15.30 10.82 22.23
N ALA A 508 16.44 10.57 22.80
CA ALA A 508 17.70 10.34 22.09
C ALA A 508 17.38 9.49 20.88
N LYS A 509 17.86 9.91 19.71
CA LYS A 509 17.79 9.10 18.49
C LYS A 509 17.99 7.68 18.94
N VAL A 510 16.93 6.87 18.94
CA VAL A 510 17.04 5.44 19.24
C VAL A 510 18.18 4.98 18.35
N GLY A 511 19.29 4.59 18.95
CA GLY A 511 20.46 4.17 18.20
C GLY A 511 20.02 3.11 17.20
N PRO A 512 20.68 2.94 16.07
CA PRO A 512 20.33 1.90 15.14
C PRO A 512 20.23 0.60 15.92
N SER A 513 19.04 0.00 15.92
CA SER A 513 18.82 -1.31 16.54
C SER A 513 19.87 -2.28 16.02
N SER A 514 20.44 -3.08 16.91
CA SER A 514 21.38 -4.15 16.58
C SER A 514 20.71 -5.27 15.76
N ASP A 515 19.38 -5.31 15.73
CA ASP A 515 18.62 -6.36 15.09
C ASP A 515 18.70 -6.26 13.55
N LYS A 516 19.03 -7.38 12.94
CA LYS A 516 19.17 -7.50 11.48
C LYS A 516 17.88 -7.94 10.79
N GLY A 517 16.78 -8.06 11.55
CA GLY A 517 15.50 -8.53 11.04
C GLY A 517 14.64 -7.42 10.43
N VAL A 518 13.99 -7.73 9.33
CA VAL A 518 13.02 -6.86 8.63
C VAL A 518 11.75 -7.64 8.34
N PHE A 519 10.61 -7.09 8.75
CA PHE A 519 9.32 -7.57 8.30
C PHE A 519 9.07 -7.14 6.86
N LEU A 520 8.70 -8.10 6.04
CA LEU A 520 8.18 -7.90 4.70
C LEU A 520 6.67 -8.12 4.78
N PHE A 521 5.90 -7.09 4.49
CA PHE A 521 4.44 -7.15 4.60
C PHE A 521 3.78 -6.80 3.27
N ALA A 522 2.76 -7.56 2.91
CA ALA A 522 1.80 -7.44 1.81
C ALA A 522 2.09 -6.27 0.85
N PRO A 523 3.09 -6.40 -0.01
CA PRO A 523 3.40 -5.35 -0.96
C PRO A 523 2.25 -5.22 -1.96
N GLY A 524 1.84 -3.98 -2.24
CA GLY A 524 0.83 -3.70 -3.23
C GLY A 524 1.43 -3.43 -4.61
N TYR A 525 0.91 -4.08 -5.64
CA TYR A 525 1.28 -3.81 -7.02
C TYR A 525 0.03 -3.61 -7.89
N PHE A 526 -0.14 -2.41 -8.45
CA PHE A 526 -1.30 -2.06 -9.26
C PHE A 526 -0.89 -1.72 -10.68
N VAL A 527 -1.48 -2.39 -11.66
CA VAL A 527 -1.34 -2.08 -13.08
C VAL A 527 -2.65 -1.53 -13.58
N THR A 528 -2.64 -0.29 -14.09
CA THR A 528 -3.81 0.39 -14.63
C THR A 528 -3.65 0.69 -16.11
N ASP A 529 -4.75 0.73 -16.86
CA ASP A 529 -4.80 1.21 -18.23
C ASP A 529 -5.33 2.64 -18.24
N LEU A 530 -4.50 3.60 -18.62
CA LEU A 530 -4.93 5.01 -18.68
C LEU A 530 -5.93 5.30 -19.79
N LYS A 531 -6.08 4.40 -20.77
CA LYS A 531 -7.08 4.58 -21.84
C LYS A 531 -8.49 4.29 -21.34
N ASP A 532 -8.64 3.19 -20.59
CA ASP A 532 -9.93 2.69 -20.15
C ASP A 532 -10.15 2.96 -18.64
N GLY A 533 -9.13 3.50 -17.92
CA GLY A 533 -9.16 3.78 -16.49
C GLY A 533 -9.25 2.54 -15.59
N GLY A 534 -9.17 1.34 -16.17
CA GLY A 534 -9.40 0.08 -15.49
C GLY A 534 -8.14 -0.57 -14.91
N ILE A 535 -8.32 -1.32 -13.81
CA ILE A 535 -7.25 -2.15 -13.24
C ILE A 535 -7.05 -3.40 -14.11
N LYS A 536 -5.81 -3.71 -14.46
CA LYS A 536 -5.42 -4.96 -15.12
C LYS A 536 -5.19 -6.05 -14.07
N TYR A 537 -6.25 -6.59 -13.51
CA TYR A 537 -6.25 -7.51 -12.37
C TYR A 537 -5.19 -8.62 -12.44
N ARG A 538 -5.12 -9.36 -13.55
CA ARG A 538 -4.15 -10.47 -13.72
C ARG A 538 -2.71 -10.00 -13.75
N LYS A 539 -2.44 -8.83 -14.34
CA LYS A 539 -1.08 -8.28 -14.36
C LYS A 539 -0.71 -7.77 -12.98
N SER A 540 -1.64 -7.11 -12.28
CA SER A 540 -1.44 -6.66 -10.91
C SER A 540 -1.10 -7.82 -9.98
N ASP A 541 -1.94 -8.86 -9.98
CA ASP A 541 -1.76 -10.08 -9.20
C ASP A 541 -0.40 -10.75 -9.47
N HIS A 542 -0.07 -10.97 -10.75
CA HIS A 542 1.22 -11.56 -11.12
C HIS A 542 2.43 -10.74 -10.66
N GLN A 543 2.37 -9.41 -10.76
CA GLN A 543 3.46 -8.54 -10.31
C GLN A 543 3.52 -8.47 -8.78
N GLU A 544 2.37 -8.50 -8.10
CA GLU A 544 2.28 -8.55 -6.65
C GLU A 544 2.91 -9.83 -6.07
N GLU A 545 2.68 -10.99 -6.70
CA GLU A 545 3.32 -12.26 -6.32
C GLU A 545 4.86 -12.23 -6.45
N LEU A 546 5.40 -11.39 -7.33
CA LEU A 546 6.85 -11.26 -7.55
C LEU A 546 7.51 -10.24 -6.61
N LEU A 547 6.75 -9.29 -6.08
CA LEU A 547 7.28 -8.18 -5.29
C LEU A 547 7.97 -8.63 -3.98
N PRO A 548 7.48 -9.63 -3.22
CA PRO A 548 8.18 -10.16 -2.05
C PRO A 548 9.61 -10.61 -2.35
N THR A 549 9.83 -11.28 -3.47
CA THR A 549 11.17 -11.69 -3.92
C THR A 549 12.10 -10.50 -4.15
N MET A 550 11.58 -9.40 -4.70
CA MET A 550 12.36 -8.17 -4.92
C MET A 550 12.75 -7.50 -3.60
N VAL A 551 11.81 -7.46 -2.63
CA VAL A 551 12.07 -6.92 -1.28
C VAL A 551 13.10 -7.77 -0.54
N ALA A 552 12.96 -9.10 -0.57
CA ALA A 552 13.90 -10.02 0.04
C ALA A 552 15.32 -9.89 -0.55
N GLN A 553 15.43 -9.72 -1.87
CA GLN A 553 16.71 -9.47 -2.53
C GLN A 553 17.33 -8.14 -2.11
N ALA A 554 16.51 -7.09 -2.00
CA ALA A 554 16.94 -5.77 -1.56
C ALA A 554 17.42 -5.79 -0.09
N ALA A 555 16.70 -6.46 0.80
CA ALA A 555 17.07 -6.65 2.20
C ALA A 555 18.37 -7.47 2.34
N LYS A 556 18.48 -8.59 1.64
CA LYS A 556 19.69 -9.43 1.60
C LYS A 556 20.91 -8.65 1.12
N GLY A 557 20.73 -7.80 0.10
CA GLY A 557 21.80 -6.91 -0.39
C GLY A 557 22.28 -5.90 0.68
N ASN A 558 21.44 -5.60 1.68
CA ASN A 558 21.76 -4.75 2.83
C ASN A 558 22.23 -5.54 4.07
N ASN A 559 22.46 -6.85 3.95
CA ASN A 559 22.79 -7.78 5.04
C ASN A 559 21.70 -7.87 6.13
N LEU A 560 20.43 -7.81 5.69
CA LEU A 560 19.26 -7.98 6.55
C LEU A 560 18.59 -9.32 6.25
N THR A 561 18.03 -9.94 7.30
CA THR A 561 17.16 -11.12 7.21
C THR A 561 15.72 -10.68 7.09
N THR A 562 14.90 -11.36 6.30
CA THR A 562 13.48 -11.04 6.12
C THR A 562 12.60 -12.06 6.82
N THR A 563 11.58 -11.57 7.52
CA THR A 563 10.40 -12.35 7.93
C THR A 563 9.27 -11.97 6.99
N ASP A 564 8.81 -12.93 6.20
CA ASP A 564 7.88 -12.69 5.09
C ASP A 564 6.44 -12.97 5.51
N PHE A 565 5.63 -11.91 5.52
CA PHE A 565 4.17 -11.91 5.73
C PHE A 565 3.41 -11.55 4.45
N SER A 566 3.92 -11.92 3.29
CA SER A 566 3.19 -11.76 2.03
C SER A 566 2.12 -12.83 1.83
N ASP A 567 1.17 -12.53 0.95
CA ASP A 567 0.08 -13.43 0.59
C ASP A 567 0.55 -14.82 0.08
N PRO A 568 1.58 -14.93 -0.80
CA PRO A 568 2.13 -16.22 -1.18
C PRO A 568 2.70 -17.04 -0.02
N THR A 569 3.26 -16.39 1.00
CA THR A 569 3.79 -17.05 2.19
C THR A 569 2.65 -17.49 3.11
N LEU A 570 1.62 -16.66 3.30
CA LEU A 570 0.43 -17.00 4.07
C LEU A 570 -0.24 -18.28 3.56
N ARG A 571 -0.33 -18.46 2.23
CA ARG A 571 -0.92 -19.66 1.61
C ARG A 571 -0.18 -20.97 1.93
N GLN A 572 1.07 -20.91 2.40
CA GLN A 572 1.91 -22.08 2.73
C GLN A 572 1.81 -22.48 4.21
N HIS A 573 1.14 -21.66 5.03
CA HIS A 573 0.92 -21.93 6.45
C HIS A 573 -0.46 -22.49 6.71
N ASP A 574 -0.60 -23.29 7.76
CA ASP A 574 -1.86 -23.91 8.17
C ASP A 574 -2.34 -23.44 9.54
N ASP A 575 -1.44 -22.91 10.38
CA ASP A 575 -1.77 -22.55 11.76
C ASP A 575 -2.28 -21.12 11.92
N ALA A 576 -3.26 -20.95 12.84
CA ALA A 576 -3.86 -19.66 13.16
C ALA A 576 -2.85 -18.65 13.73
N GLN A 577 -1.77 -19.09 14.37
CA GLN A 577 -0.81 -18.17 14.97
C GLN A 577 -0.10 -17.33 13.90
N PHE A 578 0.31 -17.95 12.80
CA PHE A 578 0.91 -17.21 11.69
C PHE A 578 -0.10 -16.24 11.05
N TYR A 579 -1.37 -16.66 10.92
CA TYR A 579 -2.43 -15.78 10.42
C TYR A 579 -2.67 -14.60 11.37
N ASN A 580 -2.75 -14.82 12.68
CA ASN A 580 -2.93 -13.77 13.67
C ASN A 580 -1.75 -12.80 13.69
N ASP A 581 -0.53 -13.30 13.51
CA ASP A 581 0.68 -12.47 13.36
C ASP A 581 0.62 -11.60 12.09
N PHE A 582 0.16 -12.16 10.98
CA PHE A 582 -0.11 -11.41 9.75
C PHE A 582 -1.18 -10.32 9.97
N VAL A 583 -2.28 -10.66 10.67
CA VAL A 583 -3.33 -9.70 11.03
C VAL A 583 -2.78 -8.57 11.90
N ALA A 584 -1.99 -8.88 12.93
CA ALA A 584 -1.41 -7.89 13.83
C ALA A 584 -0.49 -6.91 13.08
N LEU A 585 0.34 -7.41 12.16
CA LEU A 585 1.19 -6.57 11.31
C LEU A 585 0.37 -5.69 10.36
N ASN A 586 -0.73 -6.24 9.81
CA ASN A 586 -1.65 -5.49 8.96
C ASN A 586 -2.34 -4.35 9.72
N GLU A 587 -2.86 -4.62 10.91
CA GLU A 587 -3.52 -3.65 11.77
C GLU A 587 -2.55 -2.54 12.19
N TRP A 588 -1.32 -2.90 12.59
CA TRP A 588 -0.27 -1.92 12.88
C TRP A 588 0.05 -1.03 11.67
N THR A 589 0.14 -1.63 10.49
CA THR A 589 0.41 -0.90 9.24
C THR A 589 -0.76 0.04 8.88
N ASN A 590 -2.01 -0.39 9.05
CA ASN A 590 -3.18 0.44 8.81
C ASN A 590 -3.23 1.63 9.77
N GLU A 591 -2.98 1.43 11.05
CA GLU A 591 -2.91 2.51 12.03
C GLU A 591 -1.76 3.49 11.73
N PHE A 592 -0.60 2.98 11.29
CA PHE A 592 0.51 3.79 10.82
C PHE A 592 0.11 4.71 9.67
N TRP A 593 -0.66 4.21 8.68
CA TRP A 593 -1.10 4.98 7.53
C TRP A 593 -2.06 6.12 7.87
N GLN A 594 -2.85 6.02 8.93
CA GLN A 594 -3.74 7.10 9.36
C GLN A 594 -2.99 8.37 9.71
N THR A 595 -1.74 8.27 10.10
CA THR A 595 -0.86 9.41 10.34
C THR A 595 -0.08 9.85 9.11
N ARG A 596 -0.36 9.25 7.94
CA ARG A 596 0.40 9.45 6.69
C ARG A 596 1.91 9.18 6.83
N GLY A 597 2.29 8.31 7.78
CA GLY A 597 3.68 7.95 8.05
C GLY A 597 4.58 9.11 8.49
N ALA A 598 4.01 10.28 8.79
CA ALA A 598 4.78 11.48 9.13
C ALA A 598 4.97 11.69 10.64
N VAL A 599 4.22 10.95 11.45
CA VAL A 599 4.06 11.27 12.87
C VAL A 599 4.37 10.06 13.74
N PRO A 600 5.48 10.09 14.49
CA PRO A 600 5.69 9.10 15.54
C PRO A 600 4.56 9.20 16.57
N LYS A 601 3.92 8.09 16.86
CA LYS A 601 2.92 8.00 17.93
C LYS A 601 3.01 6.64 18.62
N CYS A 602 2.54 6.56 19.86
CA CYS A 602 2.25 5.27 20.47
C CYS A 602 0.98 4.74 19.85
N MET A 603 1.08 3.63 19.12
CA MET A 603 -0.05 3.04 18.41
C MET A 603 -0.86 2.15 19.35
N SER A 604 -2.17 2.05 19.11
CA SER A 604 -3.05 1.15 19.84
C SER A 604 -2.69 -0.34 19.60
N THR A 605 -2.08 -0.61 18.45
CA THR A 605 -1.61 -1.95 18.04
C THR A 605 -0.15 -2.23 18.43
N GLN A 606 0.52 -1.34 19.17
CA GLN A 606 1.93 -1.53 19.57
C GLN A 606 2.14 -2.76 20.45
N PRO A 607 1.25 -3.12 21.39
CA PRO A 607 1.43 -4.34 22.21
C PRO A 607 1.58 -5.60 21.36
N GLN A 608 0.76 -5.78 20.31
CA GLN A 608 0.86 -6.91 19.40
C GLN A 608 2.14 -6.86 18.56
N MET A 609 2.54 -5.65 18.13
CA MET A 609 3.80 -5.46 17.39
C MET A 609 5.01 -5.83 18.24
N ASP A 610 5.02 -5.49 19.52
CA ASP A 610 6.11 -5.84 20.43
C ASP A 610 6.22 -7.37 20.63
N GLN A 611 5.09 -8.08 20.63
CA GLN A 611 5.07 -9.55 20.62
C GLN A 611 5.65 -10.12 19.32
N LEU A 612 5.31 -9.54 18.15
CA LEU A 612 5.90 -9.94 16.89
C LEU A 612 7.42 -9.73 16.87
N ILE A 613 7.87 -8.58 17.34
CA ILE A 613 9.31 -8.27 17.47
C ILE A 613 10.02 -9.32 18.33
N ALA A 614 9.42 -9.67 19.48
CA ALA A 614 9.98 -10.67 20.39
C ALA A 614 10.03 -12.08 19.74
N ARG A 615 9.00 -12.45 18.97
CA ARG A 615 8.89 -13.77 18.34
C ARG A 615 9.84 -13.93 17.16
N TYR A 616 9.97 -12.93 16.30
CA TYR A 616 10.69 -13.03 15.03
C TYR A 616 12.06 -12.35 15.02
N GLY A 617 12.40 -11.58 16.06
CA GLY A 617 13.68 -10.86 16.12
C GLY A 617 13.83 -9.79 15.05
N ALA A 618 12.71 -9.23 14.55
CA ALA A 618 12.69 -8.20 13.53
C ALA A 618 12.01 -6.94 14.10
N ASP A 619 12.64 -5.78 13.98
CA ASP A 619 12.15 -4.51 14.51
C ASP A 619 12.04 -3.41 13.43
N LYS A 620 12.15 -3.81 12.17
CA LYS A 620 12.00 -2.91 11.03
C LYS A 620 10.95 -3.46 10.06
N LEU A 621 10.23 -2.56 9.41
CA LEU A 621 9.27 -2.88 8.37
C LEU A 621 9.69 -2.25 7.04
N SER A 622 9.74 -3.04 5.99
CA SER A 622 9.86 -2.56 4.62
C SER A 622 8.48 -2.61 3.94
N LEU A 623 7.87 -1.45 3.79
CA LEU A 623 6.55 -1.30 3.19
C LEU A 623 6.70 -0.71 1.79
N ASN A 624 6.23 -1.46 0.78
CA ASN A 624 6.46 -1.14 -0.61
C ASN A 624 5.15 -1.16 -1.40
N MET A 625 4.92 -0.15 -2.22
CA MET A 625 3.81 -0.08 -3.14
C MET A 625 4.31 0.33 -4.51
N VAL A 626 3.83 -0.33 -5.55
CA VAL A 626 4.15 -0.02 -6.94
C VAL A 626 2.87 0.24 -7.71
N ALA A 627 2.79 1.38 -8.37
CA ALA A 627 1.71 1.72 -9.28
C ALA A 627 2.27 1.85 -10.70
N ASN A 628 1.78 1.02 -11.61
CA ASN A 628 2.16 1.05 -13.02
C ASN A 628 0.96 1.51 -13.85
N ALA A 629 1.14 2.58 -14.62
CA ALA A 629 0.15 3.12 -15.54
C ALA A 629 0.60 2.88 -16.98
N GLU A 630 -0.16 2.06 -17.72
CA GLU A 630 0.08 1.81 -19.13
C GLU A 630 -0.72 2.78 -20.01
N TYR A 631 -0.10 3.40 -21.00
CA TYR A 631 -0.80 4.24 -21.96
C TYR A 631 -0.34 4.00 -23.39
N TYR A 632 -1.31 3.99 -24.32
CA TYR A 632 -1.04 3.88 -25.74
C TYR A 632 -0.81 5.27 -26.34
N GLN A 633 0.36 5.51 -26.90
CA GLN A 633 0.57 6.65 -27.75
C GLN A 633 0.22 6.24 -29.20
N LYS A 634 -0.89 6.76 -29.75
CA LYS A 634 -1.13 6.62 -31.18
C LYS A 634 0.00 7.35 -31.94
N VAL A 635 0.83 6.59 -32.62
CA VAL A 635 1.78 7.15 -33.57
C VAL A 635 0.95 7.73 -34.72
N SER A 636 1.05 9.04 -34.97
CA SER A 636 0.37 9.63 -36.12
C SER A 636 0.94 9.00 -37.40
N ALA A 637 0.09 8.78 -38.40
CA ALA A 637 0.54 8.22 -39.70
C ALA A 637 1.72 9.01 -40.27
N LEU A 638 1.75 10.33 -40.05
CA LEU A 638 2.86 11.21 -40.47
C LEU A 638 4.18 10.89 -39.75
N THR A 639 4.13 10.57 -38.43
CA THR A 639 5.32 10.18 -37.66
C THR A 639 5.80 8.78 -38.06
N GLY A 640 4.85 7.87 -38.39
CA GLY A 640 5.17 6.56 -38.93
C GLY A 640 5.82 6.63 -40.31
N ILE A 641 5.32 7.49 -41.23
CA ILE A 641 5.89 7.73 -42.56
C ILE A 641 7.26 8.43 -42.42
N GLY A 642 7.39 9.41 -41.54
CA GLY A 642 8.66 10.07 -41.24
C GLY A 642 9.71 9.09 -40.69
N ALA A 643 9.30 8.18 -39.77
CA ALA A 643 10.17 7.13 -39.26
C ALA A 643 10.52 6.07 -40.31
N MET A 644 9.60 5.73 -41.24
CA MET A 644 9.91 4.88 -42.39
C MET A 644 10.86 5.56 -43.36
N MET A 645 10.68 6.83 -43.69
CA MET A 645 11.56 7.57 -44.57
C MET A 645 12.96 7.79 -43.96
N PHE A 646 13.05 8.13 -42.67
CA PHE A 646 14.32 8.16 -41.93
C PHE A 646 14.89 6.76 -41.71
N GLY A 647 14.06 5.74 -41.49
CA GLY A 647 14.47 4.35 -41.28
C GLY A 647 15.06 3.71 -42.52
N THR A 648 14.65 4.09 -43.74
CA THR A 648 15.26 3.61 -44.97
C THR A 648 16.63 4.21 -45.21
N MET A 649 16.91 5.42 -44.74
CA MET A 649 18.27 6.01 -44.71
C MET A 649 19.13 5.43 -43.58
N LEU A 650 18.53 4.92 -42.48
CA LEU A 650 19.19 4.42 -41.28
C LEU A 650 18.73 3.00 -40.97
N PHE A 651 18.69 2.12 -41.99
CA PHE A 651 18.21 0.71 -41.86
C PHE A 651 18.70 -0.05 -40.62
N PRO A 652 19.91 0.18 -40.08
CA PRO A 652 20.34 -0.43 -38.83
C PRO A 652 19.65 0.12 -37.56
N LEU A 653 19.04 1.30 -37.63
CA LEU A 653 18.32 1.91 -36.49
C LEU A 653 16.82 1.57 -36.49
N MET A 654 16.33 0.88 -37.52
CA MET A 654 14.91 0.52 -37.66
C MET A 654 14.37 -0.29 -36.47
N PRO A 655 15.05 -1.30 -35.90
CA PRO A 655 14.57 -1.98 -34.70
C PRO A 655 14.51 -1.08 -33.45
N LEU A 656 15.43 -0.13 -33.33
CA LEU A 656 15.45 0.84 -32.23
C LEU A 656 14.36 1.91 -32.38
N THR A 657 14.15 2.41 -33.62
CA THR A 657 13.09 3.40 -33.88
C THR A 657 11.70 2.77 -33.81
N ILE A 658 11.51 1.55 -34.31
CA ILE A 658 10.24 0.81 -34.19
C ILE A 658 9.94 0.49 -32.71
N ASN A 659 10.93 0.04 -31.93
CA ASN A 659 10.76 -0.22 -30.50
C ASN A 659 10.51 1.08 -29.72
N PHE A 660 11.11 2.20 -30.11
CA PHE A 660 10.90 3.51 -29.50
C PHE A 660 9.53 4.12 -29.86
N LEU A 661 9.03 3.89 -31.07
CA LEU A 661 7.79 4.44 -31.60
C LEU A 661 6.56 3.55 -31.33
N ALA A 662 6.77 2.24 -31.28
CA ALA A 662 5.70 1.26 -31.07
C ALA A 662 5.58 0.76 -29.63
N SER A 663 6.46 1.20 -28.71
CA SER A 663 6.39 0.78 -27.32
C SER A 663 5.21 1.45 -26.62
N ASN A 664 4.38 0.63 -25.95
CA ASN A 664 3.48 1.09 -24.91
C ASN A 664 4.31 1.93 -23.93
N LYS A 665 3.91 3.15 -23.70
CA LYS A 665 4.54 3.95 -22.66
C LYS A 665 3.94 3.53 -21.34
N GLU A 666 4.78 3.24 -20.39
CA GLU A 666 4.43 2.88 -19.03
C GLU A 666 5.05 3.89 -18.08
N MET A 667 4.31 4.30 -17.07
CA MET A 667 4.80 5.10 -15.97
C MET A 667 4.68 4.27 -14.70
N THR A 668 5.79 3.94 -14.09
CA THR A 668 5.84 3.21 -12.83
C THR A 668 6.20 4.17 -11.72
N THR A 669 5.40 4.21 -10.68
CA THR A 669 5.69 4.95 -9.44
C THR A 669 5.91 3.94 -8.32
N THR A 670 7.02 4.08 -7.61
CA THR A 670 7.32 3.27 -6.44
C THR A 670 7.24 4.12 -5.18
N TYR A 671 6.52 3.62 -4.18
CA TYR A 671 6.43 4.20 -2.84
C TYR A 671 7.05 3.21 -1.87
N ASN A 672 8.21 3.58 -1.30
CA ASN A 672 8.93 2.71 -0.39
C ASN A 672 9.11 3.43 0.94
N TYR A 673 8.73 2.76 2.02
CA TYR A 673 8.92 3.22 3.38
C TYR A 673 9.73 2.18 4.15
N PHE A 674 10.76 2.64 4.82
CA PHE A 674 11.53 1.85 5.77
C PHE A 674 11.28 2.40 7.16
N ILE A 675 10.73 1.59 8.06
CA ILE A 675 10.10 2.04 9.29
C ILE A 675 10.71 1.26 10.45
N ASP A 676 10.97 1.97 11.54
CA ASP A 676 11.25 1.38 12.87
C ASP A 676 9.91 1.03 13.52
N THR A 677 9.66 -0.24 13.76
CA THR A 677 8.37 -0.73 14.29
C THR A 677 8.23 -0.54 15.80
N ARG A 678 9.32 -0.31 16.54
CA ARG A 678 9.26 -0.01 17.97
C ARG A 678 8.75 1.41 18.24
N SER A 679 9.15 2.36 17.40
CA SER A 679 8.81 3.77 17.57
C SER A 679 7.80 4.30 16.54
N GLY A 680 7.43 3.54 15.54
CA GLY A 680 6.63 4.01 14.41
C GLY A 680 7.31 5.09 13.57
N ARG A 681 8.65 5.24 13.69
CA ARG A 681 9.41 6.28 12.98
C ARG A 681 9.77 5.84 11.58
N VAL A 682 9.49 6.70 10.59
CA VAL A 682 10.01 6.53 9.23
C VAL A 682 11.52 6.79 9.22
N LEU A 683 12.30 5.77 8.92
CA LEU A 683 13.76 5.83 8.81
C LEU A 683 14.18 6.41 7.46
N ASP A 684 13.52 5.98 6.37
CA ASP A 684 13.63 6.59 5.04
C ASP A 684 12.34 6.41 4.25
N LYS A 685 12.07 7.40 3.41
CA LYS A 685 10.94 7.42 2.49
C LYS A 685 11.45 7.75 1.09
N ASN A 686 11.04 6.96 0.11
CA ASN A 686 11.50 7.12 -1.25
C ASN A 686 10.34 6.99 -2.24
N ASP A 687 9.95 8.10 -2.86
CA ASP A 687 8.93 8.18 -3.89
C ASP A 687 9.65 8.40 -5.23
N ASN A 688 9.71 7.38 -6.09
CA ASN A 688 10.35 7.47 -7.40
C ASN A 688 9.33 7.29 -8.51
N ILE A 689 9.36 8.21 -9.47
CA ILE A 689 8.65 8.07 -10.74
C ILE A 689 9.63 7.54 -11.78
N ILE A 690 9.31 6.39 -12.36
CA ILE A 690 10.09 5.73 -13.39
C ILE A 690 9.28 5.78 -14.68
N ASN A 691 9.66 6.63 -15.62
CA ASN A 691 8.93 6.87 -16.88
C ASN A 691 9.17 5.77 -17.93
N TYR A 692 9.37 4.53 -17.53
CA TYR A 692 9.68 3.43 -18.45
C TYR A 692 8.98 2.13 -18.05
N ARG A 693 8.99 1.23 -19.04
CA ARG A 693 8.52 -0.14 -18.88
C ARG A 693 9.11 -0.74 -17.61
N ASP A 694 8.24 -1.27 -16.81
CA ASP A 694 8.56 -1.90 -15.54
C ASP A 694 9.71 -2.89 -15.69
N SER A 695 10.75 -2.70 -14.92
CA SER A 695 11.80 -3.70 -14.77
C SER A 695 11.92 -4.05 -13.30
N LYS A 696 11.84 -5.35 -13.00
CA LYS A 696 12.09 -5.90 -11.65
C LYS A 696 13.38 -5.32 -11.03
N ALA A 697 14.40 -5.13 -11.84
CA ALA A 697 15.67 -4.59 -11.40
C ALA A 697 15.54 -3.14 -10.89
N LEU A 698 14.75 -2.27 -11.54
CA LEU A 698 14.55 -0.89 -11.10
C LEU A 698 13.77 -0.82 -9.79
N VAL A 699 12.72 -1.61 -9.65
CA VAL A 699 11.94 -1.70 -8.41
C VAL A 699 12.81 -2.23 -7.28
N THR A 700 13.56 -3.33 -7.50
CA THR A 700 14.49 -3.89 -6.51
C THR A 700 15.54 -2.87 -6.06
N ASN A 701 16.13 -2.13 -7.01
CA ASN A 701 17.12 -1.10 -6.68
C ASN A 701 16.51 0.09 -5.92
N SER A 702 15.26 0.47 -6.21
CA SER A 702 14.54 1.50 -5.47
C SER A 702 14.34 1.09 -4.01
N ILE A 703 13.89 -0.13 -3.77
CA ILE A 703 13.71 -0.71 -2.44
C ILE A 703 15.06 -0.84 -1.71
N TYR A 704 16.09 -1.35 -2.40
CA TYR A 704 17.44 -1.44 -1.84
C TYR A 704 17.96 -0.08 -1.36
N SER A 705 17.79 0.95 -2.18
CA SER A 705 18.24 2.32 -1.86
C SER A 705 17.49 2.91 -0.66
N ASN A 706 16.19 2.61 -0.53
CA ASN A 706 15.38 3.03 0.62
C ASN A 706 15.88 2.39 1.92
N ILE A 707 16.05 1.06 1.93
CA ILE A 707 16.59 0.33 3.10
C ILE A 707 17.98 0.84 3.44
N TYR A 708 18.87 1.01 2.44
CA TYR A 708 20.25 1.45 2.63
C TYR A 708 20.35 2.81 3.29
N LYS A 709 19.54 3.78 2.85
CA LYS A 709 19.47 5.13 3.42
C LYS A 709 18.87 5.11 4.84
N GLY A 710 17.82 4.33 5.04
CA GLY A 710 17.17 4.20 6.34
C GLY A 710 18.09 3.63 7.42
N MET A 711 19.17 2.95 7.02
CA MET A 711 20.24 2.54 7.91
C MET A 711 21.31 3.64 8.16
N ASN A 712 20.97 4.91 7.94
CA ASN A 712 21.86 6.08 8.09
C ASN A 712 23.12 6.04 7.19
N ARG A 713 23.03 5.41 6.02
CA ARG A 713 24.12 5.34 5.05
C ARG A 713 23.91 6.37 3.93
N ARG A 714 25.00 6.86 3.34
CA ARG A 714 24.91 7.75 2.16
C ARG A 714 24.24 6.99 1.01
N ALA A 715 23.52 7.72 0.13
CA ALA A 715 22.85 7.11 -1.02
C ALA A 715 23.80 6.18 -1.80
N PRO A 716 23.39 4.95 -2.13
CA PRO A 716 24.24 4.02 -2.85
C PRO A 716 24.48 4.53 -4.28
N ILE A 717 25.68 4.30 -4.79
CA ILE A 717 26.05 4.58 -6.18
C ILE A 717 26.08 3.26 -6.94
N GLY A 718 25.46 3.24 -8.13
CA GLY A 718 25.35 2.04 -8.93
C GLY A 718 24.13 1.17 -8.55
N TYR A 719 23.98 0.09 -9.27
CA TYR A 719 22.89 -0.87 -9.05
C TYR A 719 23.12 -1.66 -7.76
N MET A 720 22.26 -1.45 -6.77
CA MET A 720 22.42 -2.08 -5.43
C MET A 720 23.83 -1.87 -4.84
N GLY A 721 24.41 -0.69 -5.03
CA GLY A 721 25.78 -0.35 -4.56
C GLY A 721 26.92 -0.87 -5.44
N LYS A 722 26.61 -1.62 -6.48
CA LYS A 722 27.61 -2.19 -7.41
C LYS A 722 27.95 -1.19 -8.49
N ARG A 723 29.23 -0.87 -8.63
CA ARG A 723 29.71 0.16 -9.55
C ARG A 723 30.35 -0.38 -10.82
N LEU A 724 30.89 -1.59 -10.77
CA LEU A 724 31.64 -2.20 -11.87
C LEU A 724 30.75 -3.16 -12.65
N SER A 725 30.75 -3.05 -13.98
CA SER A 725 30.13 -3.98 -14.89
C SER A 725 31.16 -4.41 -15.94
N VAL A 726 31.24 -5.70 -16.20
CA VAL A 726 32.13 -6.25 -17.23
C VAL A 726 31.30 -7.12 -18.16
N SER A 727 31.35 -6.84 -19.47
CA SER A 727 30.59 -7.58 -20.47
C SER A 727 31.44 -7.96 -21.69
N VAL A 728 31.16 -9.15 -22.21
CA VAL A 728 31.67 -9.63 -23.50
C VAL A 728 30.57 -9.45 -24.53
N ASN A 729 30.91 -8.86 -25.67
CA ASN A 729 29.97 -8.47 -26.69
C ASN A 729 30.39 -9.02 -28.06
N GLY A 730 29.40 -9.34 -28.88
CA GLY A 730 29.58 -9.50 -30.33
C GLY A 730 29.12 -8.21 -30.99
N ALA A 731 29.98 -7.57 -31.74
CA ALA A 731 29.62 -6.41 -32.50
C ALA A 731 29.60 -6.74 -34.02
N LEU A 732 28.63 -6.15 -34.70
CA LEU A 732 28.46 -6.27 -36.16
C LEU A 732 28.65 -4.92 -36.79
N ASP A 733 29.53 -4.86 -37.76
CA ASP A 733 29.73 -3.71 -38.62
C ASP A 733 28.70 -3.71 -39.75
N PHE A 734 27.93 -2.63 -39.86
CA PHE A 734 26.94 -2.47 -40.92
C PHE A 734 27.46 -1.54 -42.01
N PRO A 735 27.97 -2.06 -43.10
CA PRO A 735 28.54 -1.26 -44.16
C PRO A 735 27.50 -0.76 -45.15
N LEU A 736 26.43 -0.09 -44.69
CA LEU A 736 25.39 0.43 -45.60
C LEU A 736 26.01 1.35 -46.70
N LEU A 737 27.05 2.09 -46.36
CA LEU A 737 27.79 2.90 -47.30
C LEU A 737 28.75 2.08 -48.17
N LYS A 738 29.22 0.89 -47.70
CA LYS A 738 29.97 -0.06 -48.52
C LYS A 738 29.11 -0.65 -49.63
N LEU A 739 27.80 -0.93 -49.34
CA LEU A 739 26.81 -1.40 -50.33
C LEU A 739 26.52 -0.40 -51.44
N LEU A 740 26.64 0.90 -51.17
CA LEU A 740 26.40 1.98 -52.14
C LEU A 740 27.63 2.28 -53.04
N TYR A 741 28.85 1.89 -52.60
CA TYR A 741 30.11 2.21 -53.26
C TYR A 741 30.88 1.03 -53.85
N PHE A 742 30.48 -0.23 -53.54
CA PHE A 742 31.20 -1.43 -53.97
C PHE A 742 30.32 -2.49 -54.61
N ASP A 743 30.62 -2.90 -55.84
CA ASP A 743 29.84 -3.86 -56.66
C ASP A 743 29.87 -5.33 -56.20
N ARG A 744 30.49 -5.70 -55.07
CA ARG A 744 30.58 -7.07 -54.60
C ARG A 744 30.19 -7.23 -53.12
N ILE A 745 29.01 -7.83 -52.90
CA ILE A 745 28.32 -8.04 -51.63
C ILE A 745 28.95 -9.12 -50.74
N SER A 746 30.03 -9.81 -51.15
CA SER A 746 30.48 -11.02 -50.44
C SER A 746 31.09 -10.82 -49.05
N ARG A 747 31.21 -9.59 -48.50
CA ARG A 747 31.80 -9.31 -47.17
C ARG A 747 31.13 -8.11 -46.49
N ALA A 748 29.82 -8.09 -46.51
CA ALA A 748 29.05 -6.92 -46.05
C ALA A 748 28.90 -6.82 -44.51
N VAL A 749 29.16 -7.87 -43.74
CA VAL A 749 29.02 -7.90 -42.28
C VAL A 749 30.25 -8.51 -41.66
N GLU A 750 30.95 -7.75 -40.84
CA GLU A 750 32.14 -8.20 -40.09
C GLU A 750 31.78 -8.34 -38.60
N PHE A 751 32.16 -9.48 -38.01
CA PHE A 751 31.96 -9.77 -36.59
C PHE A 751 33.19 -9.35 -35.81
N ARG A 752 32.98 -8.60 -34.71
CA ARG A 752 34.00 -8.12 -33.77
C ARG A 752 33.72 -8.65 -32.36
N PRO A 753 34.58 -9.50 -31.81
CA PRO A 753 34.57 -9.73 -30.38
C PRO A 753 34.98 -8.43 -29.66
N SER A 754 34.27 -8.14 -28.55
CA SER A 754 34.41 -6.86 -27.85
C SER A 754 34.29 -7.08 -26.35
N LEU A 755 35.15 -6.43 -25.59
CA LEU A 755 35.11 -6.40 -24.11
C LEU A 755 34.71 -4.98 -23.68
N ASN A 756 33.73 -4.89 -22.81
CA ASN A 756 33.32 -3.62 -22.21
C ASN A 756 33.45 -3.67 -20.70
N VAL A 757 34.14 -2.69 -20.13
CA VAL A 757 34.26 -2.44 -18.70
C VAL A 757 33.61 -1.10 -18.40
N GLU A 758 32.56 -1.10 -17.60
CA GLU A 758 31.82 0.12 -17.26
C GLU A 758 31.88 0.37 -15.75
N TYR A 759 32.22 1.59 -15.35
CA TYR A 759 32.30 2.03 -13.97
C TYR A 759 31.32 3.19 -13.73
N THR A 760 30.40 2.98 -12.77
CA THR A 760 29.37 3.95 -12.40
C THR A 760 29.95 5.06 -11.51
N LEU A 761 29.84 6.30 -11.97
CA LEU A 761 30.33 7.51 -11.29
C LEU A 761 29.30 8.06 -10.31
N ASN A 762 28.04 8.14 -10.73
CA ASN A 762 26.92 8.59 -9.91
C ASN A 762 25.60 7.96 -10.37
N LYS A 763 24.46 8.42 -9.88
CA LYS A 763 23.13 7.85 -10.17
C LYS A 763 22.86 7.67 -11.67
N THR A 764 23.29 8.64 -12.53
CA THR A 764 22.91 8.65 -13.95
C THR A 764 24.11 8.62 -14.90
N LYS A 765 25.33 8.59 -14.38
CA LYS A 765 26.55 8.71 -15.20
C LYS A 765 27.51 7.58 -14.94
N SER A 766 28.11 7.07 -16.01
CA SER A 766 29.19 6.08 -15.95
C SER A 766 30.30 6.39 -16.95
N LEU A 767 31.44 5.75 -16.75
CA LEU A 767 32.57 5.74 -17.68
C LEU A 767 32.69 4.32 -18.21
N SER A 768 32.73 4.16 -19.54
CA SER A 768 32.80 2.86 -20.21
C SER A 768 34.06 2.80 -21.04
N LEU A 769 34.82 1.73 -20.87
CA LEU A 769 35.99 1.39 -21.67
C LEU A 769 35.65 0.14 -22.49
N TRP A 770 35.67 0.31 -23.82
CA TRP A 770 35.53 -0.78 -24.77
C TRP A 770 36.88 -1.15 -25.38
N CYS A 771 37.06 -2.40 -25.67
CA CYS A 771 38.16 -2.93 -26.45
C CYS A 771 37.59 -3.88 -27.51
N ASP A 772 37.64 -3.47 -28.78
CA ASP A 772 37.14 -4.27 -29.91
C ASP A 772 38.36 -4.79 -30.70
N TYR A 773 38.21 -6.03 -31.16
CA TYR A 773 39.20 -6.64 -32.04
C TYR A 773 38.52 -7.02 -33.35
N LEU A 774 39.06 -6.50 -34.46
CA LEU A 774 38.59 -6.77 -35.82
C LEU A 774 39.72 -7.23 -36.74
N PRO A 775 39.79 -8.52 -37.08
CA PRO A 775 40.60 -8.98 -38.18
C PRO A 775 39.85 -8.71 -39.51
N THR A 776 40.24 -7.66 -40.25
CA THR A 776 39.57 -7.36 -41.52
C THR A 776 40.48 -7.61 -42.69
N ARG A 777 39.94 -8.23 -43.74
CA ARG A 777 40.64 -8.39 -45.00
C ARG A 777 40.20 -7.30 -45.94
N MET A 778 41.15 -6.40 -46.33
CA MET A 778 40.89 -5.31 -47.24
C MET A 778 41.34 -5.73 -48.66
N TRP A 779 40.39 -5.59 -49.59
CA TRP A 779 40.69 -5.80 -50.99
C TRP A 779 41.27 -4.50 -51.61
N VAL A 780 42.40 -4.60 -52.30
CA VAL A 780 43.05 -3.48 -52.98
C VAL A 780 42.87 -3.66 -54.49
N GLU A 781 42.23 -2.72 -55.11
CA GLU A 781 41.81 -2.75 -56.53
C GLU A 781 42.90 -3.01 -57.54
N SER A 782 44.17 -2.82 -57.18
CA SER A 782 45.32 -2.95 -58.10
C SER A 782 46.18 -4.21 -57.93
N ASN A 783 45.81 -5.13 -56.96
CA ASN A 783 46.62 -6.30 -56.63
C ASN A 783 45.71 -7.45 -56.17
N PRO A 784 45.87 -8.68 -56.74
CA PRO A 784 45.09 -9.84 -56.34
C PRO A 784 45.36 -10.32 -54.90
N ASP A 785 46.35 -9.71 -54.23
CA ASP A 785 46.76 -10.10 -52.89
C ASP A 785 45.91 -9.38 -51.82
N GLU A 786 45.32 -10.14 -50.94
CA GLU A 786 44.56 -9.62 -49.83
C GLU A 786 45.47 -8.98 -48.79
N LEU A 787 45.27 -7.66 -48.57
CA LEU A 787 45.86 -6.94 -47.46
C LEU A 787 45.02 -7.22 -46.20
N ILE A 788 45.64 -7.77 -45.14
CA ILE A 788 45.01 -7.98 -43.86
C ILE A 788 45.29 -6.76 -42.97
N ALA A 789 44.24 -6.11 -42.47
CA ALA A 789 44.33 -5.08 -41.45
C ALA A 789 43.72 -5.60 -40.16
N ASN A 790 44.54 -5.85 -39.14
CA ASN A 790 44.06 -6.12 -37.83
C ASN A 790 43.82 -4.79 -37.10
N MET A 791 42.59 -4.55 -36.72
CA MET A 791 42.21 -3.36 -35.97
C MET A 791 41.93 -3.71 -34.50
N THR A 792 42.55 -2.96 -33.61
CA THR A 792 42.21 -2.98 -32.19
C THR A 792 41.75 -1.59 -31.79
N ASP A 793 40.50 -1.49 -31.45
CA ASP A 793 39.90 -0.19 -31.13
C ASP A 793 39.68 -0.08 -29.63
N LEU A 794 40.20 1.01 -29.05
CA LEU A 794 39.92 1.40 -27.67
C LEU A 794 38.98 2.58 -27.67
N PHE A 795 37.88 2.49 -26.93
CA PHE A 795 36.89 3.54 -26.78
C PHE A 795 36.71 3.88 -25.31
N LEU A 796 36.92 5.15 -24.97
CA LEU A 796 36.61 5.68 -23.63
C LEU A 796 35.39 6.58 -23.74
N THR A 797 34.28 6.15 -23.20
CA THR A 797 32.98 6.81 -23.38
C THR A 797 32.40 7.20 -22.04
N TRP A 798 31.97 8.44 -21.92
CA TRP A 798 31.12 8.91 -20.86
C TRP A 798 29.67 8.66 -21.23
N ARG A 799 28.93 7.92 -20.38
CA ARG A 799 27.53 7.57 -20.59
C ARG A 799 26.61 8.33 -19.67
N HIS A 800 25.45 8.71 -20.18
CA HIS A 800 24.35 9.30 -19.43
C HIS A 800 23.11 8.43 -19.57
N TYR A 801 22.61 7.94 -18.42
CA TYR A 801 21.41 7.12 -18.32
C TYR A 801 20.18 8.00 -18.23
N LEU A 802 19.15 7.70 -19.06
CA LEU A 802 17.97 8.54 -19.28
C LEU A 802 16.87 8.23 -18.27
N ASN A 803 15.99 9.20 -18.05
CA ASN A 803 14.66 9.03 -17.41
C ASN A 803 14.67 8.44 -16.01
N GLY A 804 15.53 8.92 -15.14
CA GLY A 804 15.54 8.51 -13.72
C GLY A 804 16.12 7.13 -13.46
N ASN A 805 16.62 6.42 -14.50
CA ASN A 805 17.31 5.15 -14.32
C ASN A 805 18.58 5.28 -13.49
N THR A 806 18.98 4.19 -12.85
CA THR A 806 20.23 4.15 -12.08
C THR A 806 21.29 3.42 -12.91
N ALA A 807 22.40 4.10 -13.24
CA ALA A 807 23.52 3.47 -13.93
C ALA A 807 24.00 2.21 -13.18
N PRO A 808 24.35 1.12 -13.86
CA PRO A 808 24.39 0.91 -15.30
C PRO A 808 23.09 0.28 -15.87
N LEU A 809 21.91 0.56 -15.35
CA LEU A 809 20.63 -0.02 -15.78
C LEU A 809 19.82 0.97 -16.62
N GLY A 810 19.25 0.51 -17.72
CA GLY A 810 18.33 1.26 -18.57
C GLY A 810 18.94 1.82 -19.86
N PRO A 811 18.19 2.67 -20.59
CA PRO A 811 18.70 3.30 -21.82
C PRO A 811 19.72 4.40 -21.50
N TYR A 812 20.72 4.51 -22.34
CA TYR A 812 21.76 5.52 -22.23
C TYR A 812 22.14 6.09 -23.61
N TRP A 813 22.74 7.27 -23.58
CA TRP A 813 23.57 7.79 -24.64
C TRP A 813 24.96 8.09 -24.09
N GLY A 814 25.95 8.06 -24.96
CA GLY A 814 27.32 8.28 -24.56
C GLY A 814 28.08 9.08 -25.61
N PHE A 815 29.11 9.77 -25.14
CA PHE A 815 30.05 10.50 -25.96
C PHE A 815 31.46 10.22 -25.47
N GLY A 816 32.40 10.02 -26.38
CA GLY A 816 33.76 9.68 -26.02
C GLY A 816 34.80 9.85 -27.11
N ALA A 817 36.01 9.50 -26.74
CA ALA A 817 37.14 9.45 -27.63
C ALA A 817 37.51 8.02 -28.01
N THR A 818 38.02 7.83 -29.20
CA THR A 818 38.48 6.52 -29.72
C THR A 818 39.93 6.59 -30.14
N LEU A 819 40.61 5.48 -30.00
CA LEU A 819 41.96 5.27 -30.52
C LEU A 819 42.00 3.90 -31.21
N SER A 820 42.09 3.89 -32.52
CA SER A 820 42.17 2.69 -33.34
C SER A 820 43.63 2.40 -33.69
N HIS A 821 44.11 1.24 -33.29
CA HIS A 821 45.38 0.71 -33.71
C HIS A 821 45.18 -0.21 -34.90
N VAL A 822 45.76 0.12 -36.05
CA VAL A 822 45.69 -0.67 -37.29
C VAL A 822 47.04 -1.30 -37.56
N ALA A 823 47.12 -2.61 -37.56
CA ALA A 823 48.29 -3.37 -37.94
C ALA A 823 48.08 -4.01 -39.34
N LEU A 824 48.91 -3.65 -40.27
CA LEU A 824 48.85 -4.14 -41.65
C LEU A 824 49.79 -5.31 -41.86
N SER A 825 49.25 -6.38 -42.48
CA SER A 825 50.03 -7.56 -42.89
C SER A 825 49.52 -8.10 -44.24
N THR A 826 50.34 -8.88 -44.93
CA THR A 826 49.94 -9.56 -46.18
C THR A 826 49.88 -11.05 -45.97
N GLN A 827 48.96 -11.75 -46.66
CA GLN A 827 48.93 -13.21 -46.67
C GLN A 827 50.10 -13.71 -47.52
N GLU A 828 50.86 -14.69 -47.02
CA GLU A 828 52.01 -15.29 -47.71
C GLU A 828 51.55 -16.10 -48.96
N GLN A 829 51.27 -15.42 -50.06
CA GLN A 829 51.24 -16.02 -51.40
C GLN A 829 51.43 -14.96 -52.47
N ALA A 830 52.57 -15.01 -53.09
CA ALA A 830 52.99 -14.34 -54.28
C ALA A 830 53.88 -13.08 -54.11
N ASN A 831 54.87 -12.99 -54.98
CA ASN A 831 55.94 -12.01 -55.03
C ASN A 831 55.50 -10.50 -55.22
N GLY A 832 54.20 -10.25 -55.32
CA GLY A 832 53.63 -8.90 -55.48
C GLY A 832 53.24 -8.18 -54.14
N SER A 833 52.87 -8.94 -53.11
CA SER A 833 52.34 -8.37 -51.85
C SER A 833 53.41 -7.64 -51.01
N GLN A 834 54.65 -8.04 -51.08
CA GLN A 834 55.74 -7.30 -50.43
C GLN A 834 55.96 -5.88 -51.01
N MET A 835 55.53 -5.61 -52.23
CA MET A 835 55.67 -4.31 -52.85
C MET A 835 54.70 -3.27 -52.28
N ALA A 836 53.48 -3.63 -51.91
CA ALA A 836 52.49 -2.72 -51.34
C ALA A 836 52.85 -2.23 -49.92
N LEU A 837 53.54 -3.08 -49.12
CA LEU A 837 53.99 -2.74 -47.77
C LEU A 837 55.29 -1.93 -47.68
N ARG A 838 56.06 -1.85 -48.75
CA ARG A 838 57.36 -1.08 -48.77
C ARG A 838 57.17 0.43 -48.49
N TYR A 839 55.97 0.99 -48.74
CA TYR A 839 55.68 2.39 -48.64
C TYR A 839 54.72 2.73 -47.48
N LEU A 840 54.18 1.73 -46.80
CA LEU A 840 53.25 1.91 -45.69
C LEU A 840 53.92 1.43 -44.38
N LYS A 841 53.65 2.13 -43.27
CA LYS A 841 54.03 1.66 -41.94
C LYS A 841 53.17 0.44 -41.56
N ASN A 842 53.77 -0.52 -40.83
CA ASN A 842 53.03 -1.68 -40.36
C ASN A 842 52.01 -1.36 -39.30
N HIS A 843 52.15 -0.23 -38.61
CA HIS A 843 51.29 0.17 -37.50
C HIS A 843 50.87 1.63 -37.62
N TYR A 844 49.59 1.87 -37.41
CA TYR A 844 48.99 3.22 -37.38
C TYR A 844 48.11 3.38 -36.15
N LEU A 845 48.13 4.57 -35.53
CA LEU A 845 47.21 5.00 -34.47
C LEU A 845 46.30 6.09 -35.02
N ILE A 846 45.02 5.87 -34.97
CA ILE A 846 43.99 6.72 -35.56
C ILE A 846 43.05 7.23 -34.48
N PRO A 847 43.09 8.53 -34.14
CA PRO A 847 42.19 9.12 -33.16
C PRO A 847 40.83 9.39 -33.79
N GLY A 848 39.78 9.31 -32.96
CA GLY A 848 38.40 9.58 -33.36
C GLY A 848 37.54 10.05 -32.20
N LEU A 849 36.33 10.45 -32.54
CA LEU A 849 35.23 10.75 -31.60
C LEU A 849 34.11 9.77 -31.80
N GLN A 850 33.45 9.42 -30.70
CA GLN A 850 32.37 8.45 -30.71
C GLN A 850 31.12 9.00 -30.04
N ILE A 851 29.97 8.68 -30.64
CA ILE A 851 28.65 8.76 -30.00
C ILE A 851 28.08 7.35 -29.93
N GLU A 852 27.53 6.99 -28.79
CA GLU A 852 26.87 5.70 -28.62
C GLU A 852 25.48 5.87 -28.04
N PHE A 853 24.60 4.90 -28.37
CA PHE A 853 23.26 4.75 -27.81
C PHE A 853 23.05 3.27 -27.48
N GLY A 854 22.45 3.00 -26.34
CA GLY A 854 22.22 1.61 -25.98
C GLY A 854 21.29 1.46 -24.78
N ARG A 855 21.14 0.22 -24.40
CA ARG A 855 20.35 -0.15 -23.23
C ARG A 855 20.95 -1.37 -22.53
N ASN A 856 21.02 -1.28 -21.21
CA ASN A 856 21.41 -2.37 -20.34
C ASN A 856 20.19 -2.92 -19.58
N TYR A 857 20.11 -4.25 -19.47
CA TYR A 857 19.16 -4.97 -18.63
C TYR A 857 19.97 -5.73 -17.57
N ILE A 858 19.41 -5.84 -16.36
CA ILE A 858 20.02 -6.62 -15.28
C ILE A 858 19.06 -7.74 -14.88
N PHE A 859 19.57 -8.98 -14.90
CA PHE A 859 18.84 -10.18 -14.52
C PHE A 859 19.46 -10.82 -13.29
N GLY A 860 18.64 -11.24 -12.32
CA GLY A 860 19.10 -11.92 -11.11
C GLY A 860 20.12 -11.14 -10.30
N ASN A 861 20.15 -9.80 -10.42
CA ASN A 861 21.06 -8.87 -9.74
C ASN A 861 22.56 -9.08 -10.04
N LYS A 862 22.91 -9.87 -11.06
CA LYS A 862 24.30 -10.22 -11.40
C LYS A 862 24.60 -10.18 -12.90
N ILE A 863 23.65 -10.58 -13.74
CA ILE A 863 23.87 -10.70 -15.19
C ILE A 863 23.41 -9.43 -15.87
N VAL A 864 24.30 -8.82 -16.64
CA VAL A 864 24.00 -7.65 -17.50
C VAL A 864 23.84 -8.15 -18.93
N PHE A 865 22.72 -7.84 -19.55
CA PHE A 865 22.51 -7.97 -20.97
C PHE A 865 22.47 -6.57 -21.58
N ASN A 866 23.29 -6.33 -22.61
CA ASN A 866 23.38 -5.03 -23.25
C ASN A 866 23.21 -5.14 -24.76
N TYR A 867 22.66 -4.11 -25.35
CA TYR A 867 22.71 -3.87 -26.78
C TYR A 867 22.89 -2.37 -27.04
N GLY A 868 23.54 -2.06 -28.15
CA GLY A 868 23.80 -0.65 -28.50
C GLY A 868 24.26 -0.47 -29.92
N ALA A 869 24.29 0.79 -30.31
CA ALA A 869 24.84 1.23 -31.58
C ALA A 869 25.89 2.34 -31.32
N ARG A 870 27.01 2.27 -31.99
CA ARG A 870 28.11 3.23 -31.91
C ARG A 870 28.32 3.85 -33.27
N TYR A 871 28.53 5.15 -33.28
CA TYR A 871 28.93 5.94 -34.44
C TYR A 871 30.27 6.58 -34.14
N THR A 872 31.30 6.33 -34.99
CA THR A 872 32.64 6.83 -34.79
C THR A 872 33.02 7.73 -35.93
N LEU A 873 33.50 8.93 -35.59
CA LEU A 873 34.07 9.89 -36.52
C LEU A 873 35.60 9.85 -36.39
N THR A 874 36.28 9.44 -37.42
CA THR A 874 37.75 9.47 -37.51
C THR A 874 38.24 10.90 -37.67
N LEU A 875 39.09 11.40 -36.78
CA LEU A 875 39.59 12.79 -36.80
C LEU A 875 40.80 12.97 -37.73
N ALA A 876 41.66 11.95 -37.76
CA ALA A 876 42.85 11.99 -38.58
C ALA A 876 43.08 10.63 -39.24
N ASN A 877 42.83 10.51 -40.52
CA ASN A 877 43.08 9.30 -41.28
C ASN A 877 44.42 9.40 -41.98
N PRO A 878 45.44 8.61 -41.62
CA PRO A 878 46.78 8.69 -42.16
C PRO A 878 46.90 8.25 -43.64
N PHE A 879 45.85 7.67 -44.18
CA PHE A 879 45.78 7.19 -45.56
C PHE A 879 45.14 8.20 -46.52
N LYS A 880 44.91 9.48 -46.08
CA LYS A 880 44.35 10.52 -46.93
C LYS A 880 45.22 10.65 -48.19
N PRO A 881 44.68 10.43 -49.41
CA PRO A 881 45.46 10.63 -50.64
C PRO A 881 45.74 12.09 -50.81
N GLU A 882 46.97 12.41 -51.10
CA GLU A 882 47.34 13.77 -51.55
C GLU A 882 46.78 13.98 -52.96
N TRP A 883 45.81 14.89 -53.06
CA TRP A 883 45.23 15.29 -54.34
C TRP A 883 46.18 16.32 -54.99
N ASP A 884 47.27 15.86 -55.66
CA ASP A 884 48.03 16.71 -56.42
C ASP A 884 47.46 16.75 -57.86
N ASN A 885 46.86 17.87 -58.25
CA ASN A 885 46.17 18.06 -59.53
C ASN A 885 47.15 18.34 -60.69
N THR A 886 48.43 18.18 -60.46
CA THR A 886 49.43 18.46 -61.47
C THR A 886 50.09 17.18 -61.99
N ASN A 887 49.87 16.91 -63.26
CA ASN A 887 50.57 15.92 -64.12
C ASN A 887 50.03 14.50 -64.20
N ILE A 888 48.93 14.31 -64.95
CA ILE A 888 48.44 13.02 -65.42
C ILE A 888 49.39 12.31 -66.41
N GLY A 889 50.54 12.90 -66.78
CA GLY A 889 51.34 12.37 -67.85
C GLY A 889 52.67 11.65 -67.48
N THR A 890 53.10 11.71 -66.20
CA THR A 890 54.44 11.20 -65.81
C THR A 890 54.46 10.33 -64.52
N THR A 891 53.32 9.97 -64.00
CA THR A 891 53.27 9.20 -62.79
C THR A 891 53.73 7.75 -63.05
N SER A 892 54.69 7.25 -62.25
CA SER A 892 55.16 5.89 -62.38
C SER A 892 54.06 4.92 -62.03
N ARG A 893 54.01 3.70 -62.60
CA ARG A 893 53.05 2.63 -62.28
C ARG A 893 53.03 2.33 -60.77
N GLN A 894 54.14 2.60 -60.13
CA GLN A 894 54.35 2.40 -58.71
C GLN A 894 53.64 3.42 -57.82
N GLU A 895 53.71 4.73 -58.17
CA GLU A 895 53.02 5.84 -57.52
C GLU A 895 51.50 5.72 -57.69
N MET A 896 51.04 5.29 -58.85
CA MET A 896 49.64 5.00 -59.09
C MET A 896 49.13 3.90 -58.24
N ASN A 897 49.83 2.81 -57.99
CA ASN A 897 49.50 1.70 -57.17
C ASN A 897 49.46 2.09 -55.68
N GLU A 898 50.46 2.94 -55.25
CA GLU A 898 50.47 3.48 -53.88
C GLU A 898 49.24 4.36 -53.60
N THR A 899 48.94 5.28 -54.52
CA THR A 899 47.79 6.17 -54.40
C THR A 899 46.49 5.40 -54.39
N ARG A 900 46.30 4.36 -55.17
CA ARG A 900 45.12 3.47 -55.16
C ARG A 900 45.00 2.70 -53.85
N THR A 901 46.12 2.16 -53.33
CA THR A 901 46.14 1.44 -52.05
C THR A 901 45.80 2.37 -50.90
N ARG A 902 46.39 3.56 -50.85
CA ARG A 902 46.04 4.57 -49.82
C ARG A 902 44.60 4.99 -49.92
N ARG A 903 44.03 5.21 -51.08
CA ARG A 903 42.61 5.57 -51.30
C ARG A 903 41.67 4.47 -50.83
N SER A 904 42.01 3.18 -51.11
CA SER A 904 41.24 2.05 -50.66
C SER A 904 41.29 1.90 -49.13
N LEU A 905 42.47 2.03 -48.52
CA LEU A 905 42.62 2.02 -47.06
C LEU A 905 41.89 3.19 -46.41
N TYR A 906 41.97 4.41 -46.99
CA TYR A 906 41.29 5.57 -46.49
C TYR A 906 39.78 5.35 -46.40
N GLY A 907 39.17 4.90 -47.49
CA GLY A 907 37.74 4.63 -47.54
C GLY A 907 37.32 3.48 -46.65
N ASN A 908 38.05 2.37 -46.63
CA ASN A 908 37.72 1.22 -45.80
C ASN A 908 37.81 1.53 -44.30
N ILE A 909 38.87 2.19 -43.83
CA ILE A 909 39.06 2.54 -42.43
C ILE A 909 38.02 3.57 -41.99
N TRP A 910 37.70 4.53 -42.84
CA TRP A 910 36.68 5.52 -42.55
C TRP A 910 35.28 4.86 -42.42
N MET A 911 34.95 3.88 -43.29
CA MET A 911 33.65 3.21 -43.30
C MET A 911 33.52 2.09 -42.27
N THR A 912 34.62 1.42 -41.93
CA THR A 912 34.61 0.27 -41.02
C THR A 912 34.18 0.63 -39.60
N ASN A 913 34.49 1.83 -39.11
CA ASN A 913 34.12 2.28 -37.79
C ASN A 913 32.92 3.24 -37.76
N LEU A 914 32.33 3.54 -38.93
CA LEU A 914 31.28 4.56 -39.00
C LEU A 914 30.05 4.18 -38.24
N PHE A 915 29.65 2.91 -38.30
CA PHE A 915 28.45 2.43 -37.62
C PHE A 915 28.61 0.97 -37.17
N VAL A 916 28.56 0.74 -35.84
CA VAL A 916 28.75 -0.57 -35.24
C VAL A 916 27.57 -0.90 -34.31
N PHE A 917 26.94 -2.03 -34.51
CA PHE A 917 25.88 -2.55 -33.63
C PHE A 917 26.47 -3.63 -32.72
N SER A 918 26.16 -3.57 -31.40
CA SER A 918 26.70 -4.51 -30.41
C SER A 918 25.61 -5.17 -29.61
N LEU A 919 25.82 -6.45 -29.28
CA LEU A 919 24.99 -7.27 -28.41
C LEU A 919 25.91 -8.00 -27.43
N GLY A 920 25.60 -7.97 -26.14
CA GLY A 920 26.49 -8.58 -25.17
C GLY A 920 25.85 -9.07 -23.88
N VAL A 921 26.63 -9.92 -23.19
CA VAL A 921 26.29 -10.45 -21.88
C VAL A 921 27.47 -10.21 -20.94
N GLY A 922 27.19 -9.81 -19.73
CA GLY A 922 28.20 -9.50 -18.75
C GLY A 922 27.81 -9.80 -17.32
N LEU A 923 28.68 -9.44 -16.42
CA LEU A 923 28.51 -9.60 -14.97
C LEU A 923 28.61 -8.24 -14.27
N LEU A 924 27.95 -8.17 -13.13
CA LEU A 924 27.99 -7.07 -12.18
C LEU A 924 28.66 -7.59 -10.89
N PRO A 925 29.99 -7.68 -10.83
CA PRO A 925 30.67 -8.37 -9.74
C PRO A 925 30.67 -7.57 -8.43
N LEU A 926 30.83 -6.24 -8.46
CA LEU A 926 31.02 -5.38 -7.29
C LEU A 926 30.25 -4.08 -7.41
#